data_07c7f8ec29958b127705e742a2b5a48e
#
_entry.id   07c7f8ec29958b127705e742a2b5a48e
#
_cell.length_a   1.000
_cell.length_b   1.000
_cell.length_c   1.000
_cell.angle_alpha   90.00
_cell.angle_beta   90.00
_cell.angle_gamma   90.00
#
_symmetry.space_group_name_H-M   'P 1'
#
loop_
_entity.id
_entity.type
_entity.pdbx_description
1 polymer ?
#
loop_
_entity_poly.entity_id
_entity_poly.type
_entity_poly.pdbx_seq_one_letter_code
_entity_poly.pdbx_strand_id
1 'polypeptide(L)'
;MIRSLIAFVALVALLAPASGAASSGTANLLWREAGPAVAGGRVTSVAGSARDPNLYYLGAAGGGVWKSTDGGAVWEPVFDHEGVGAIGAVAIDPSNDETVWVGTGESNPRNDVSYGDGVYKSTDGGKTWVNVGLRSTKYISRILIDPADPQHAIVGALGDVFADSPDRGAFVTFDGGKTWSKTLDVGPSSGVSDLAMSPGTPNVVYAGVWEFQRRPWTFRSGGERDGLYRSTDGGRTWTRLTGHGLPTGITGRIGLAIAPSDPKRVYALIESKHGILWRSDDNGETWMLVSSNTLVDQRPFYFSHVSVDPHNPDHVFTASTQLAESTDGGTTFKAIASDVHGDFHAIWIAPNDSRRMIVGEDGGYALTVDAGRTWTFSANLPIGQFYRVGLGNDNPYTVCGGLQDNNSYCGPSNSLDAAGNTNAGWFAPVQDDDGQWAIPDPRNANVIWSDGQDGALFIYRRRSREWTFAQPYLTNVQQNYNIATSPYRFNWESPIGFAPWDPRIVWFGGNVVFATGNGGYTWHPISPDLTRNDKAHQQPAGGPITRDVTGAEYTDTILDIEGAQVSRGEIWVGTDDGFVQLTRDGGAHWKNVTPPGANPNGRFETVAPSPLERGTAYAVEDANATGDGAPHAWVTRDYGAHWRSIVNGLPPDLWTRSIRPDNRNPALVYLGTEQGLWASYDRGGHWRSLRNNMPAVSIRDIRIQPQFDDLVLATHGRSIWVMDDIRPLQEAPQAVAAGAMLFAPRTSYEYNLTNNTEGIYTNYAAANPPYGVPITYYQATPQADAPTVTILDATGHTVRALTGENKAGQNRIVWNFTASPPVKWTGVANKAFQGPDDGATVVPGAYAARVSLNGRTFVQRFAVKPDPEATETLAQMQRSYNVFAKLNRIYSSVDK
;
A
#
# COMPACT_ATOMS: atom_id res chain seq x y z
N MET A 1 -22.19 -66.44 -35.76
CA MET A 1 -22.71 -66.45 -34.40
C MET A 1 -22.20 -65.27 -33.64
N ILE A 2 -23.05 -64.30 -33.53
CA ILE A 2 -22.78 -62.98 -32.97
C ILE A 2 -23.07 -63.08 -31.46
N ARG A 3 -22.13 -62.61 -30.60
CA ARG A 3 -22.43 -62.34 -29.21
C ARG A 3 -22.07 -60.89 -28.89
N SER A 4 -23.11 -60.13 -28.62
CA SER A 4 -23.08 -58.73 -28.17
C SER A 4 -22.49 -58.65 -26.74
N LEU A 5 -21.59 -57.67 -26.52
CA LEU A 5 -21.18 -57.26 -25.21
C LEU A 5 -21.82 -55.88 -24.96
N ILE A 6 -22.71 -55.83 -23.97
CA ILE A 6 -23.31 -54.62 -23.45
C ILE A 6 -22.37 -54.04 -22.40
N ALA A 7 -21.83 -52.86 -22.64
CA ALA A 7 -21.06 -52.10 -21.65
C ALA A 7 -22.02 -51.24 -20.80
N PHE A 8 -22.07 -51.48 -19.50
CA PHE A 8 -22.73 -50.64 -18.51
C PHE A 8 -21.83 -49.43 -18.23
N VAL A 9 -22.27 -48.25 -18.65
CA VAL A 9 -21.67 -46.98 -18.21
C VAL A 9 -22.34 -46.57 -16.89
N ALA A 10 -21.62 -46.70 -15.77
CA ALA A 10 -22.04 -46.16 -14.48
C ALA A 10 -21.80 -44.64 -14.48
N LEU A 11 -22.89 -43.90 -14.49
CA LEU A 11 -22.88 -42.43 -14.32
C LEU A 11 -22.64 -42.14 -12.80
N VAL A 12 -21.39 -41.82 -12.40
CA VAL A 12 -21.11 -41.29 -11.08
C VAL A 12 -21.46 -39.81 -11.11
N ALA A 13 -22.61 -39.46 -10.58
CA ALA A 13 -22.97 -38.07 -10.27
C ALA A 13 -22.09 -37.59 -9.12
N LEU A 14 -21.07 -36.83 -9.42
CA LEU A 14 -20.34 -36.03 -8.42
C LEU A 14 -21.28 -34.93 -7.88
N LEU A 15 -21.81 -35.15 -6.69
CA LEU A 15 -22.43 -34.09 -5.90
C LEU A 15 -21.33 -33.14 -5.48
N ALA A 16 -21.19 -32.05 -6.23
CA ALA A 16 -20.46 -30.89 -5.77
C ALA A 16 -21.19 -30.29 -4.55
N PRO A 17 -20.52 -29.99 -3.44
CA PRO A 17 -21.16 -29.30 -2.33
C PRO A 17 -21.60 -27.92 -2.79
N ALA A 18 -22.87 -27.60 -2.55
CA ALA A 18 -23.42 -26.27 -2.78
C ALA A 18 -22.74 -25.22 -1.87
N SER A 19 -21.61 -24.69 -2.28
CA SER A 19 -20.90 -23.57 -1.61
C SER A 19 -21.34 -22.21 -2.15
N GLY A 20 -22.53 -22.10 -2.73
CA GLY A 20 -22.98 -20.89 -3.46
C GLY A 20 -23.84 -19.88 -2.71
N ALA A 21 -24.23 -20.10 -1.45
CA ALA A 21 -25.30 -19.29 -0.85
C ALA A 21 -24.86 -18.18 0.13
N ALA A 22 -23.56 -18.02 0.40
CA ALA A 22 -23.12 -17.05 1.41
C ALA A 22 -22.24 -15.90 0.88
N SER A 23 -22.01 -15.81 -0.42
CA SER A 23 -21.16 -14.77 -1.04
C SER A 23 -21.85 -13.42 -1.29
N SER A 24 -23.18 -13.34 -1.18
CA SER A 24 -23.94 -12.12 -1.52
C SER A 24 -24.14 -11.14 -0.33
N GLY A 25 -23.69 -11.48 0.87
CA GLY A 25 -24.00 -10.69 2.07
C GLY A 25 -23.19 -9.40 2.23
N THR A 26 -21.98 -9.31 1.71
CA THR A 26 -21.04 -8.21 2.00
C THR A 26 -20.53 -7.46 0.77
N ALA A 27 -20.88 -7.90 -0.44
CA ALA A 27 -20.35 -7.36 -1.71
C ALA A 27 -20.68 -5.88 -1.96
N ASN A 28 -21.64 -5.31 -1.26
CA ASN A 28 -22.10 -3.92 -1.44
C ASN A 28 -21.47 -2.94 -0.43
N LEU A 29 -20.60 -3.41 0.48
CA LEU A 29 -19.81 -2.51 1.33
C LEU A 29 -18.56 -2.11 0.58
N LEU A 30 -18.43 -0.83 0.28
CA LEU A 30 -17.32 -0.29 -0.49
C LEU A 30 -16.28 0.32 0.43
N TRP A 31 -15.05 0.20 0.00
CA TRP A 31 -13.93 0.91 0.55
C TRP A 31 -13.86 2.32 -0.01
N ARG A 32 -13.45 3.26 0.80
CA ARG A 32 -13.14 4.63 0.44
C ARG A 32 -11.66 4.88 0.67
N GLU A 33 -10.97 5.36 -0.36
CA GLU A 33 -9.61 5.86 -0.20
C GLU A 33 -9.66 7.17 0.61
N ALA A 34 -8.85 7.29 1.66
CA ALA A 34 -8.81 8.47 2.51
C ALA A 34 -7.60 9.37 2.22
N GLY A 35 -6.66 8.92 1.42
CA GLY A 35 -5.37 9.56 1.17
C GLY A 35 -4.35 9.23 2.27
N PRO A 36 -3.32 10.06 2.45
CA PRO A 36 -2.98 11.27 1.68
C PRO A 36 -2.37 10.97 0.31
N ALA A 37 -2.36 11.98 -0.57
CA ALA A 37 -1.51 11.99 -1.76
C ALA A 37 -0.28 12.91 -1.61
N VAL A 38 -0.25 13.74 -0.58
CA VAL A 38 0.86 14.70 -0.33
C VAL A 38 2.18 14.00 -0.04
N ALA A 39 2.13 12.80 0.50
CA ALA A 39 3.33 12.03 0.82
C ALA A 39 3.99 11.41 -0.42
N GLY A 40 3.22 11.13 -1.48
CA GLY A 40 3.72 10.32 -2.59
C GLY A 40 3.99 8.88 -2.20
N GLY A 41 4.98 8.26 -2.85
CA GLY A 41 5.45 6.89 -2.62
C GLY A 41 6.32 6.43 -3.77
N ARG A 42 7.06 5.33 -3.60
CA ARG A 42 8.08 4.88 -4.57
C ARG A 42 7.53 4.61 -5.95
N VAL A 43 8.11 5.29 -6.96
CA VAL A 43 7.91 5.04 -8.38
C VAL A 43 9.12 4.33 -8.95
N THR A 44 8.94 3.07 -9.31
CA THR A 44 10.02 2.16 -9.75
C THR A 44 10.31 2.22 -11.24
N SER A 45 9.35 2.68 -12.04
CA SER A 45 9.47 2.73 -13.49
C SER A 45 8.65 3.86 -14.09
N VAL A 46 9.19 4.52 -15.11
CA VAL A 46 8.52 5.59 -15.86
C VAL A 46 8.67 5.35 -17.36
N ALA A 47 7.64 5.69 -18.13
CA ALA A 47 7.66 5.65 -19.59
C ALA A 47 6.86 6.82 -20.17
N GLY A 48 7.40 7.49 -21.18
CA GLY A 48 6.72 8.54 -21.93
C GLY A 48 6.59 8.20 -23.40
N SER A 49 5.62 8.78 -24.08
CA SER A 49 5.49 8.63 -25.54
C SER A 49 6.45 9.55 -26.28
N ALA A 50 7.11 9.00 -27.31
CA ALA A 50 7.88 9.79 -28.26
C ALA A 50 6.99 10.59 -29.21
N ARG A 51 5.70 10.24 -29.37
CA ARG A 51 4.76 10.84 -30.33
C ARG A 51 3.80 11.83 -29.70
N ASP A 52 3.34 11.53 -28.48
CA ASP A 52 2.46 12.39 -27.70
C ASP A 52 3.17 12.93 -26.47
N PRO A 53 3.52 14.22 -26.42
CA PRO A 53 4.21 14.82 -25.29
C PRO A 53 3.42 14.82 -23.99
N ASN A 54 2.13 14.56 -24.04
CA ASN A 54 1.25 14.54 -22.88
C ASN A 54 1.05 13.13 -22.28
N LEU A 55 1.47 12.08 -23.00
CA LEU A 55 1.25 10.70 -22.58
C LEU A 55 2.43 10.16 -21.78
N TYR A 56 2.13 9.78 -20.54
CA TYR A 56 3.07 9.11 -19.64
C TYR A 56 2.42 7.93 -18.93
N TYR A 57 3.23 6.95 -18.57
CA TYR A 57 2.89 5.89 -17.62
C TYR A 57 3.95 5.83 -16.53
N LEU A 58 3.52 5.49 -15.32
CA LEU A 58 4.44 5.14 -14.23
C LEU A 58 3.98 3.87 -13.52
N GLY A 59 4.96 3.14 -12.98
CA GLY A 59 4.76 1.98 -12.14
C GLY A 59 5.19 2.28 -10.71
N ALA A 60 4.29 2.08 -9.76
CA ALA A 60 4.57 2.24 -8.35
C ALA A 60 4.96 0.91 -7.70
N ALA A 61 5.80 0.94 -6.67
CA ALA A 61 6.32 -0.24 -5.96
C ALA A 61 5.21 -1.18 -5.45
N GLY A 62 4.13 -0.64 -4.93
CA GLY A 62 2.96 -1.40 -4.48
C GLY A 62 1.62 -0.79 -4.93
N GLY A 63 1.66 0.26 -5.76
CA GLY A 63 0.52 1.11 -6.10
C GLY A 63 -0.08 0.92 -7.49
N GLY A 64 0.36 -0.08 -8.26
CA GLY A 64 -0.12 -0.34 -9.60
C GLY A 64 0.48 0.57 -10.67
N VAL A 65 -0.16 0.58 -11.85
CA VAL A 65 0.22 1.42 -12.99
C VAL A 65 -0.71 2.62 -13.09
N TRP A 66 -0.11 3.78 -13.30
CA TRP A 66 -0.81 5.04 -13.48
C TRP A 66 -0.52 5.65 -14.85
N LYS A 67 -1.53 6.29 -15.43
CA LYS A 67 -1.49 6.92 -16.76
C LYS A 67 -1.81 8.40 -16.64
N SER A 68 -1.06 9.25 -17.33
CA SER A 68 -1.40 10.64 -17.60
C SER A 68 -1.51 10.88 -19.09
N THR A 69 -2.47 11.70 -19.50
CA THR A 69 -2.71 12.13 -20.89
C THR A 69 -2.68 13.67 -21.03
N ASP A 70 -2.21 14.36 -20.01
CA ASP A 70 -2.18 15.82 -19.93
C ASP A 70 -0.82 16.38 -19.47
N GLY A 71 0.24 15.63 -19.73
CA GLY A 71 1.60 16.05 -19.42
C GLY A 71 1.98 15.87 -17.95
N GLY A 72 1.33 14.96 -17.23
CA GLY A 72 1.61 14.66 -15.83
C GLY A 72 0.82 15.51 -14.82
N ALA A 73 -0.14 16.33 -15.27
CA ALA A 73 -0.94 17.14 -14.37
C ALA A 73 -1.98 16.30 -13.59
N VAL A 74 -2.59 15.31 -14.26
CA VAL A 74 -3.52 14.34 -13.64
C VAL A 74 -3.10 12.93 -13.98
N TRP A 75 -3.25 12.03 -13.01
CA TRP A 75 -2.95 10.62 -13.14
C TRP A 75 -4.16 9.76 -12.81
N GLU A 76 -4.41 8.76 -13.63
CA GLU A 76 -5.48 7.79 -13.45
C GLU A 76 -4.90 6.39 -13.23
N PRO A 77 -5.37 5.62 -12.22
CA PRO A 77 -4.95 4.25 -12.04
C PRO A 77 -5.56 3.38 -13.14
N VAL A 78 -4.72 2.63 -13.84
CA VAL A 78 -5.14 1.80 -14.98
C VAL A 78 -4.91 0.30 -14.76
N PHE A 79 -4.50 -0.11 -13.55
CA PHE A 79 -4.14 -1.49 -13.22
C PHE A 79 -4.88 -2.07 -12.01
N ASP A 80 -5.86 -1.36 -11.45
CA ASP A 80 -6.54 -1.66 -10.19
C ASP A 80 -7.36 -2.97 -10.20
N HIS A 81 -7.71 -3.47 -11.37
CA HIS A 81 -8.50 -4.71 -11.52
C HIS A 81 -7.65 -5.98 -11.55
N GLU A 82 -6.33 -5.83 -11.61
CA GLU A 82 -5.40 -6.96 -11.67
C GLU A 82 -5.14 -7.57 -10.28
N GLY A 83 -4.51 -8.75 -10.28
CA GLY A 83 -4.27 -9.54 -9.07
C GLY A 83 -3.09 -9.05 -8.22
N VAL A 84 -2.23 -8.20 -8.77
CA VAL A 84 -1.01 -7.68 -8.13
C VAL A 84 -0.89 -6.17 -8.35
N GLY A 85 -0.27 -5.47 -7.40
CA GLY A 85 -0.05 -4.03 -7.47
C GLY A 85 1.42 -3.62 -7.52
N ALA A 86 2.36 -4.53 -7.35
CA ALA A 86 3.80 -4.24 -7.40
C ALA A 86 4.31 -4.20 -8.84
N ILE A 87 4.94 -3.10 -9.24
CA ILE A 87 5.44 -2.88 -10.59
C ILE A 87 6.96 -2.72 -10.57
N GLY A 88 7.65 -3.44 -11.47
CA GLY A 88 9.10 -3.31 -11.66
C GLY A 88 9.47 -2.63 -12.97
N ALA A 89 8.67 -2.80 -14.03
CA ALA A 89 8.96 -2.22 -15.33
C ALA A 89 7.68 -1.82 -16.10
N VAL A 90 7.72 -0.68 -16.78
CA VAL A 90 6.68 -0.24 -17.72
C VAL A 90 7.35 0.13 -19.05
N ALA A 91 6.79 -0.33 -20.16
CA ALA A 91 7.29 -0.02 -21.51
C ALA A 91 6.14 0.26 -22.47
N ILE A 92 6.20 1.38 -23.19
CA ILE A 92 5.31 1.70 -24.30
C ILE A 92 5.95 1.16 -25.60
N ASP A 93 5.15 0.51 -26.44
CA ASP A 93 5.59 0.10 -27.77
C ASP A 93 5.99 1.33 -28.60
N PRO A 94 7.25 1.45 -29.06
CA PRO A 94 7.70 2.61 -29.82
C PRO A 94 6.92 2.87 -31.11
N SER A 95 6.23 1.84 -31.63
CA SER A 95 5.43 1.94 -32.86
C SER A 95 3.95 2.21 -32.62
N ASN A 96 3.44 2.01 -31.37
CA ASN A 96 2.01 2.13 -31.05
C ASN A 96 1.75 2.45 -29.59
N ASP A 97 1.38 3.69 -29.26
CA ASP A 97 1.10 4.17 -27.89
C ASP A 97 -0.05 3.43 -27.17
N GLU A 98 -0.92 2.76 -27.91
CA GLU A 98 -1.98 1.92 -27.32
C GLU A 98 -1.46 0.57 -26.80
N THR A 99 -0.23 0.19 -27.19
CA THR A 99 0.40 -1.06 -26.72
C THR A 99 1.36 -0.75 -25.59
N VAL A 100 1.04 -1.25 -24.39
CA VAL A 100 1.83 -1.06 -23.18
C VAL A 100 2.13 -2.40 -22.54
N TRP A 101 3.36 -2.61 -22.12
CA TRP A 101 3.82 -3.78 -21.40
C TRP A 101 4.18 -3.42 -19.96
N VAL A 102 3.83 -4.30 -19.03
CA VAL A 102 4.11 -4.15 -17.61
C VAL A 102 4.76 -5.42 -17.07
N GLY A 103 5.93 -5.25 -16.45
CA GLY A 103 6.58 -6.28 -15.65
C GLY A 103 6.27 -6.05 -14.18
N THR A 104 5.69 -7.07 -13.54
CA THR A 104 5.25 -6.96 -12.15
C THR A 104 6.34 -7.40 -11.17
N GLY A 105 6.19 -6.96 -9.90
CA GLY A 105 7.17 -7.18 -8.83
C GLY A 105 8.28 -6.14 -8.81
N GLU A 106 8.48 -5.50 -7.68
CA GLU A 106 9.46 -4.41 -7.51
C GLU A 106 10.90 -4.91 -7.65
N SER A 107 11.67 -4.33 -8.57
CA SER A 107 13.05 -4.74 -8.87
C SER A 107 14.13 -4.03 -8.03
N ASN A 108 13.72 -3.18 -7.07
CA ASN A 108 14.62 -2.50 -6.14
C ASN A 108 14.53 -3.19 -4.77
N PRO A 109 15.35 -4.21 -4.49
CA PRO A 109 15.09 -5.18 -3.43
C PRO A 109 15.37 -4.64 -2.03
N ARG A 110 14.37 -3.98 -1.43
CA ARG A 110 14.35 -3.61 -0.02
C ARG A 110 13.83 -4.77 0.85
N ASN A 111 13.74 -4.53 2.16
CA ASN A 111 13.22 -5.52 3.13
C ASN A 111 11.71 -5.78 2.99
N ASP A 112 10.99 -4.91 2.32
CA ASP A 112 9.53 -4.85 2.23
C ASP A 112 8.96 -4.97 0.81
N VAL A 113 9.79 -5.33 -0.16
CA VAL A 113 9.37 -5.45 -1.57
C VAL A 113 8.25 -6.45 -1.79
N SER A 114 7.29 -6.05 -2.60
CA SER A 114 6.13 -6.84 -2.99
C SER A 114 6.39 -7.60 -4.29
N TYR A 115 5.91 -8.84 -4.37
CA TYR A 115 6.07 -9.68 -5.54
C TYR A 115 5.04 -9.41 -6.63
N GLY A 116 5.39 -9.80 -7.84
CA GLY A 116 4.53 -9.82 -9.02
C GLY A 116 4.17 -11.24 -9.47
N ASP A 117 3.42 -11.32 -10.56
CA ASP A 117 3.01 -12.57 -11.19
C ASP A 117 3.26 -12.58 -12.70
N GLY A 118 4.36 -11.97 -13.14
CA GLY A 118 4.83 -12.01 -14.51
C GLY A 118 4.57 -10.73 -15.31
N VAL A 119 4.34 -10.91 -16.61
CA VAL A 119 4.22 -9.81 -17.58
C VAL A 119 2.77 -9.64 -18.01
N TYR A 120 2.32 -8.39 -18.04
CA TYR A 120 1.04 -7.99 -18.59
C TYR A 120 1.22 -7.13 -19.84
N LYS A 121 0.23 -7.21 -20.74
CA LYS A 121 0.18 -6.43 -21.97
C LYS A 121 -1.22 -5.85 -22.17
N SER A 122 -1.26 -4.57 -22.46
CA SER A 122 -2.45 -3.88 -22.98
C SER A 122 -2.26 -3.55 -24.45
N THR A 123 -3.33 -3.52 -25.21
CA THR A 123 -3.38 -3.07 -26.61
C THR A 123 -4.42 -1.97 -26.85
N ASP A 124 -4.94 -1.40 -25.76
CA ASP A 124 -5.97 -0.36 -25.75
C ASP A 124 -5.64 0.81 -24.81
N GLY A 125 -4.33 1.06 -24.63
CA GLY A 125 -3.83 2.18 -23.83
C GLY A 125 -4.06 2.00 -22.33
N GLY A 126 -4.04 0.76 -21.83
CA GLY A 126 -4.18 0.46 -20.41
C GLY A 126 -5.62 0.30 -19.91
N LYS A 127 -6.63 0.28 -20.81
CA LYS A 127 -8.03 0.06 -20.40
C LYS A 127 -8.28 -1.40 -19.99
N THR A 128 -7.63 -2.33 -20.68
CA THR A 128 -7.66 -3.76 -20.34
C THR A 128 -6.26 -4.36 -20.40
N TRP A 129 -6.03 -5.39 -19.58
CA TRP A 129 -4.74 -6.05 -19.47
C TRP A 129 -4.87 -7.56 -19.62
N VAL A 130 -3.88 -8.18 -20.21
CA VAL A 130 -3.76 -9.64 -20.34
C VAL A 130 -2.41 -10.05 -19.77
N ASN A 131 -2.41 -10.97 -18.82
CA ASN A 131 -1.16 -11.61 -18.39
C ASN A 131 -0.65 -12.50 -19.52
N VAL A 132 0.53 -12.19 -20.04
CA VAL A 132 1.18 -12.86 -21.17
C VAL A 132 2.27 -13.85 -20.74
N GLY A 133 2.32 -14.20 -19.44
CA GLY A 133 3.21 -15.25 -18.93
C GLY A 133 4.26 -14.80 -17.94
N LEU A 134 5.25 -15.64 -17.70
CA LEU A 134 6.35 -15.47 -16.76
C LEU A 134 5.89 -15.29 -15.30
N ARG A 135 4.77 -15.92 -14.89
CA ARG A 135 4.16 -15.73 -13.57
C ARG A 135 5.08 -16.08 -12.40
N SER A 136 6.01 -17.01 -12.58
CA SER A 136 6.93 -17.47 -11.55
C SER A 136 8.16 -16.57 -11.36
N THR A 137 8.38 -15.59 -12.24
CA THR A 137 9.56 -14.70 -12.16
C THR A 137 9.56 -13.75 -10.97
N LYS A 138 8.42 -13.48 -10.38
CA LYS A 138 8.19 -12.66 -9.19
C LYS A 138 8.65 -11.19 -9.30
N TYR A 139 9.86 -10.91 -9.81
CA TYR A 139 10.44 -9.57 -9.85
C TYR A 139 11.05 -9.31 -11.22
N ILE A 140 10.44 -8.41 -11.99
CA ILE A 140 10.88 -8.06 -13.35
C ILE A 140 11.56 -6.69 -13.34
N SER A 141 12.81 -6.65 -13.77
CA SER A 141 13.65 -5.44 -13.74
C SER A 141 13.53 -4.57 -15.00
N ARG A 142 13.32 -5.17 -16.17
CA ARG A 142 13.28 -4.44 -17.42
C ARG A 142 12.47 -5.16 -18.48
N ILE A 143 11.81 -4.37 -19.35
CA ILE A 143 11.20 -4.85 -20.61
C ILE A 143 11.74 -4.00 -21.74
N LEU A 144 12.26 -4.66 -22.77
CA LEU A 144 12.65 -4.06 -24.03
C LEU A 144 11.73 -4.54 -25.15
N ILE A 145 11.26 -3.61 -25.97
CA ILE A 145 10.45 -3.89 -27.16
C ILE A 145 11.26 -3.46 -28.39
N ASP A 146 11.43 -4.33 -29.36
CA ASP A 146 12.11 -4.02 -30.61
C ASP A 146 11.29 -2.99 -31.41
N PRO A 147 11.83 -1.79 -31.69
CA PRO A 147 11.10 -0.75 -32.41
C PRO A 147 10.79 -1.12 -33.88
N ALA A 148 11.50 -2.09 -34.46
CA ALA A 148 11.31 -2.56 -35.82
C ALA A 148 10.33 -3.76 -35.91
N ASP A 149 10.22 -4.54 -34.82
CA ASP A 149 9.33 -5.70 -34.72
C ASP A 149 8.70 -5.80 -33.32
N PRO A 150 7.52 -5.23 -33.07
CA PRO A 150 6.87 -5.29 -31.76
C PRO A 150 6.46 -6.68 -31.27
N GLN A 151 6.63 -7.73 -32.10
CA GLN A 151 6.48 -9.10 -31.67
C GLN A 151 7.71 -9.62 -30.93
N HIS A 152 8.87 -8.97 -31.13
CA HIS A 152 10.10 -9.25 -30.44
C HIS A 152 10.22 -8.39 -29.19
N ALA A 153 10.27 -9.04 -28.02
CA ALA A 153 10.51 -8.38 -26.73
C ALA A 153 11.42 -9.22 -25.85
N ILE A 154 12.18 -8.55 -24.98
CA ILE A 154 13.11 -9.15 -24.02
C ILE A 154 12.76 -8.68 -22.62
N VAL A 155 12.72 -9.61 -21.66
CA VAL A 155 12.39 -9.35 -20.26
C VAL A 155 13.57 -9.78 -19.39
N GLY A 156 14.06 -8.87 -18.54
CA GLY A 156 14.99 -9.16 -17.46
C GLY A 156 14.24 -9.51 -16.18
N ALA A 157 14.58 -10.64 -15.56
CA ALA A 157 13.98 -11.09 -14.32
C ALA A 157 15.04 -11.31 -13.25
N LEU A 158 14.82 -10.72 -12.06
CA LEU A 158 15.62 -11.00 -10.86
C LEU A 158 15.22 -12.35 -10.24
N GLY A 159 14.01 -12.85 -10.51
CA GLY A 159 13.45 -14.00 -9.83
C GLY A 159 13.24 -13.73 -8.35
N ASP A 160 13.06 -14.76 -7.52
CA ASP A 160 12.85 -14.56 -6.08
C ASP A 160 14.11 -13.95 -5.42
N VAL A 161 13.97 -12.76 -4.84
CA VAL A 161 15.08 -12.05 -4.18
C VAL A 161 15.36 -12.55 -2.77
N PHE A 162 14.48 -13.39 -2.21
CA PHE A 162 14.62 -13.98 -0.88
C PHE A 162 15.13 -15.42 -0.91
N ALA A 163 15.05 -16.09 -2.07
CA ALA A 163 15.49 -17.47 -2.26
C ALA A 163 16.15 -17.68 -3.62
N ASP A 164 16.88 -18.76 -3.75
CA ASP A 164 17.30 -19.24 -5.07
C ASP A 164 16.07 -19.60 -5.92
N SER A 165 16.09 -19.20 -7.19
CA SER A 165 14.94 -19.37 -8.09
C SER A 165 15.40 -19.80 -9.49
N PRO A 166 14.79 -20.82 -10.10
CA PRO A 166 15.07 -21.19 -11.50
C PRO A 166 14.56 -20.13 -12.50
N ASP A 167 13.78 -19.16 -12.06
CA ASP A 167 13.12 -18.17 -12.91
C ASP A 167 13.90 -16.85 -13.02
N ARG A 168 15.17 -16.84 -12.61
CA ARG A 168 16.12 -15.74 -12.79
C ARG A 168 16.73 -15.76 -14.18
N GLY A 169 16.93 -14.59 -14.83
CA GLY A 169 17.61 -14.50 -16.11
C GLY A 169 16.93 -13.60 -17.14
N ALA A 170 17.24 -13.80 -18.43
CA ALA A 170 16.54 -13.11 -19.51
C ALA A 170 15.63 -14.06 -20.30
N PHE A 171 14.44 -13.54 -20.62
CA PHE A 171 13.40 -14.23 -21.38
C PHE A 171 13.08 -13.46 -22.66
N VAL A 172 12.94 -14.17 -23.77
CA VAL A 172 12.69 -13.58 -25.09
C VAL A 172 11.41 -14.15 -25.71
N THR A 173 10.62 -13.29 -26.32
CA THR A 173 9.49 -13.65 -27.18
C THR A 173 9.71 -13.11 -28.59
N PHE A 174 9.17 -13.81 -29.60
CA PHE A 174 9.13 -13.39 -31.01
C PHE A 174 7.69 -13.43 -31.56
N ASP A 175 6.71 -13.59 -30.69
CA ASP A 175 5.29 -13.69 -31.03
C ASP A 175 4.39 -12.79 -30.18
N GLY A 176 4.98 -11.73 -29.62
CA GLY A 176 4.27 -10.72 -28.85
C GLY A 176 3.85 -11.16 -27.45
N GLY A 177 4.60 -12.10 -26.86
CA GLY A 177 4.36 -12.59 -25.50
C GLY A 177 3.50 -13.86 -25.44
N LYS A 178 3.15 -14.47 -26.57
CA LYS A 178 2.38 -15.74 -26.57
C LYS A 178 3.24 -16.91 -26.08
N THR A 179 4.53 -16.92 -26.44
CA THR A 179 5.51 -17.88 -25.95
C THR A 179 6.80 -17.19 -25.51
N TRP A 180 7.47 -17.78 -24.52
CA TRP A 180 8.71 -17.27 -23.95
C TRP A 180 9.80 -18.33 -23.93
N SER A 181 11.03 -17.92 -24.21
CA SER A 181 12.23 -18.75 -24.07
C SER A 181 13.18 -18.10 -23.08
N LYS A 182 13.62 -18.82 -22.06
CA LYS A 182 14.71 -18.39 -21.19
C LYS A 182 16.03 -18.57 -21.96
N THR A 183 16.69 -17.50 -22.31
CA THR A 183 17.88 -17.52 -23.17
C THR A 183 19.18 -17.18 -22.45
N LEU A 184 19.11 -16.45 -21.34
CA LEU A 184 20.23 -16.21 -20.43
C LEU A 184 19.92 -16.86 -19.07
N ASP A 185 20.68 -17.90 -18.76
CA ASP A 185 20.60 -18.64 -17.51
C ASP A 185 22.01 -18.81 -16.93
N VAL A 186 22.28 -18.16 -15.81
CA VAL A 186 23.58 -18.23 -15.12
C VAL A 186 23.49 -18.92 -13.76
N GLY A 187 22.35 -19.53 -13.46
CA GLY A 187 22.07 -20.26 -12.23
C GLY A 187 21.01 -19.62 -11.35
N PRO A 188 20.60 -20.33 -10.28
CA PRO A 188 19.42 -19.95 -9.51
C PRO A 188 19.61 -18.74 -8.60
N SER A 189 20.84 -18.28 -8.37
CA SER A 189 21.15 -17.15 -7.48
C SER A 189 21.37 -15.83 -8.23
N SER A 190 21.56 -15.84 -9.58
CA SER A 190 21.83 -14.65 -10.37
C SER A 190 20.71 -14.35 -11.36
N GLY A 191 20.18 -13.13 -11.33
CA GLY A 191 19.16 -12.63 -12.25
C GLY A 191 19.69 -11.51 -13.15
N VAL A 192 18.80 -10.91 -13.94
CA VAL A 192 19.11 -9.76 -14.78
C VAL A 192 18.65 -8.49 -14.08
N SER A 193 19.60 -7.59 -13.77
CA SER A 193 19.31 -6.30 -13.13
C SER A 193 18.88 -5.21 -14.11
N ASP A 194 19.44 -5.22 -15.34
CA ASP A 194 19.10 -4.27 -16.38
C ASP A 194 19.39 -4.82 -17.78
N LEU A 195 18.73 -4.26 -18.79
CA LEU A 195 18.88 -4.58 -20.21
C LEU A 195 18.99 -3.30 -21.04
N ALA A 196 19.83 -3.33 -22.09
CA ALA A 196 19.90 -2.25 -23.08
C ALA A 196 19.96 -2.80 -24.51
N MET A 197 19.06 -2.36 -25.39
CA MET A 197 19.01 -2.72 -26.81
C MET A 197 19.59 -1.58 -27.64
N SER A 198 20.43 -1.91 -28.62
CA SER A 198 21.10 -0.94 -29.47
C SER A 198 20.10 -0.27 -30.43
N PRO A 199 19.94 1.05 -30.38
CA PRO A 199 19.11 1.79 -31.32
C PRO A 199 19.56 1.57 -32.76
N GLY A 200 18.63 1.25 -33.68
CA GLY A 200 18.92 0.97 -35.08
C GLY A 200 19.59 -0.40 -35.38
N THR A 201 19.98 -1.16 -34.34
CA THR A 201 20.53 -2.52 -34.45
C THR A 201 19.99 -3.41 -33.33
N PRO A 202 18.66 -3.74 -33.30
CA PRO A 202 17.99 -4.43 -32.20
C PRO A 202 18.57 -5.83 -31.89
N ASN A 203 19.35 -6.41 -32.83
CA ASN A 203 20.03 -7.67 -32.58
C ASN A 203 21.15 -7.55 -31.53
N VAL A 204 21.69 -6.34 -31.29
CA VAL A 204 22.71 -6.10 -30.27
C VAL A 204 22.01 -5.70 -28.96
N VAL A 205 22.15 -6.54 -27.95
CA VAL A 205 21.56 -6.35 -26.64
C VAL A 205 22.59 -6.62 -25.56
N TYR A 206 22.58 -5.80 -24.50
CA TYR A 206 23.40 -6.00 -23.30
C TYR A 206 22.52 -6.37 -22.14
N ALA A 207 23.04 -7.21 -21.23
CA ALA A 207 22.41 -7.60 -19.98
C ALA A 207 23.37 -7.49 -18.81
N GLY A 208 22.96 -6.82 -17.75
CA GLY A 208 23.63 -6.83 -16.46
C GLY A 208 23.14 -8.00 -15.63
N VAL A 209 24.03 -8.94 -15.30
CA VAL A 209 23.72 -10.10 -14.46
C VAL A 209 24.18 -9.84 -13.05
N TRP A 210 23.31 -10.14 -12.09
CA TRP A 210 23.49 -9.80 -10.70
C TRP A 210 23.02 -10.94 -9.77
N GLU A 211 23.92 -11.39 -8.90
CA GLU A 211 23.62 -12.30 -7.79
C GLU A 211 23.16 -11.48 -6.59
N PHE A 212 21.90 -11.66 -6.21
CA PHE A 212 21.30 -10.98 -5.07
C PHE A 212 20.44 -11.93 -4.24
N GLN A 213 20.60 -11.85 -2.92
CA GLN A 213 19.74 -12.52 -1.98
C GLN A 213 19.61 -11.70 -0.70
N ARG A 214 18.36 -11.48 -0.23
CA ARG A 214 18.05 -10.80 1.02
C ARG A 214 17.53 -11.79 2.06
N ARG A 215 17.88 -11.54 3.31
CA ARG A 215 17.39 -12.22 4.52
C ARG A 215 16.93 -11.17 5.51
N PRO A 216 16.15 -11.51 6.56
CA PRO A 216 15.73 -10.53 7.55
C PRO A 216 16.89 -9.77 8.20
N TRP A 217 18.06 -10.40 8.36
CA TRP A 217 19.23 -9.85 9.06
C TRP A 217 20.41 -9.48 8.15
N THR A 218 20.34 -9.68 6.86
CA THR A 218 21.45 -9.37 5.95
C THR A 218 21.02 -9.45 4.49
N PHE A 219 21.89 -9.02 3.59
CA PHE A 219 21.78 -9.31 2.16
C PHE A 219 23.15 -9.54 1.54
N ARG A 220 23.17 -10.20 0.40
CA ARG A 220 24.33 -10.37 -0.44
C ARG A 220 24.09 -9.71 -1.79
N SER A 221 25.04 -8.86 -2.23
CA SER A 221 25.06 -8.21 -3.53
C SER A 221 26.38 -8.54 -4.20
N GLY A 222 26.34 -9.31 -5.29
CA GLY A 222 27.48 -9.68 -6.11
C GLY A 222 27.94 -11.11 -5.95
N GLY A 223 28.33 -11.71 -7.08
CA GLY A 223 28.78 -13.07 -7.22
C GLY A 223 29.80 -13.29 -8.33
N GLU A 224 30.43 -14.49 -8.38
CA GLU A 224 31.46 -14.83 -9.37
C GLU A 224 30.93 -14.93 -10.82
N ARG A 225 29.62 -15.18 -10.97
CA ARG A 225 28.95 -15.31 -12.26
C ARG A 225 28.36 -14.01 -12.77
N ASP A 226 28.35 -12.99 -11.94
CA ASP A 226 27.88 -11.67 -12.32
C ASP A 226 28.76 -11.03 -13.36
N GLY A 227 28.20 -10.03 -14.03
CA GLY A 227 28.93 -9.30 -15.05
C GLY A 227 28.07 -8.88 -16.22
N LEU A 228 28.73 -8.32 -17.18
CA LEU A 228 28.11 -7.83 -18.40
C LEU A 228 28.07 -8.94 -19.46
N TYR A 229 26.87 -9.14 -20.04
CA TYR A 229 26.65 -10.09 -21.13
C TYR A 229 26.18 -9.34 -22.38
N ARG A 230 26.57 -9.83 -23.55
CA ARG A 230 26.17 -9.28 -24.86
C ARG A 230 25.57 -10.37 -25.74
N SER A 231 24.44 -10.05 -26.36
CA SER A 231 23.86 -10.76 -27.50
C SER A 231 24.09 -9.99 -28.79
N THR A 232 24.22 -10.71 -29.91
CA THR A 232 24.30 -10.15 -31.29
C THR A 232 23.22 -10.74 -32.20
N ASP A 233 22.29 -11.48 -31.64
CA ASP A 233 21.22 -12.20 -32.35
C ASP A 233 19.81 -11.95 -31.77
N GLY A 234 19.59 -10.77 -31.16
CA GLY A 234 18.33 -10.38 -30.59
C GLY A 234 17.97 -11.12 -29.30
N GLY A 235 18.97 -11.39 -28.48
CA GLY A 235 18.79 -12.04 -27.19
C GLY A 235 18.66 -13.56 -27.25
N ARG A 236 18.88 -14.23 -28.40
CA ARG A 236 18.79 -15.68 -28.48
C ARG A 236 19.97 -16.38 -27.84
N THR A 237 21.17 -15.83 -28.01
CA THR A 237 22.37 -16.31 -27.35
C THR A 237 23.16 -15.18 -26.71
N TRP A 238 23.94 -15.49 -25.68
CA TRP A 238 24.66 -14.51 -24.89
C TRP A 238 26.10 -14.88 -24.65
N THR A 239 26.99 -13.89 -24.68
CA THR A 239 28.40 -14.03 -24.37
C THR A 239 28.77 -13.12 -23.20
N ARG A 240 29.37 -13.68 -22.13
CA ARG A 240 29.91 -12.88 -21.03
C ARG A 240 31.10 -12.09 -21.50
N LEU A 241 31.11 -10.79 -21.25
CA LEU A 241 32.23 -9.90 -21.53
C LEU A 241 33.17 -9.91 -20.32
N THR A 242 34.49 -10.11 -20.60
CA THR A 242 35.51 -10.18 -19.54
C THR A 242 36.81 -9.58 -20.05
N GLY A 243 37.59 -8.98 -19.17
CA GLY A 243 38.82 -8.29 -19.57
C GLY A 243 38.54 -7.02 -20.39
N HIS A 244 39.46 -6.67 -21.29
CA HIS A 244 39.30 -5.52 -22.19
C HIS A 244 38.93 -4.21 -21.48
N GLY A 245 39.42 -4.00 -20.25
CA GLY A 245 39.15 -2.79 -19.44
C GLY A 245 38.00 -2.90 -18.45
N LEU A 246 37.20 -3.96 -18.51
CA LEU A 246 36.15 -4.21 -17.48
C LEU A 246 36.77 -4.54 -16.11
N PRO A 247 36.05 -4.31 -14.99
CA PRO A 247 36.57 -4.63 -13.67
C PRO A 247 36.82 -6.12 -13.51
N THR A 248 37.86 -6.44 -12.74
CA THR A 248 38.18 -7.83 -12.37
C THR A 248 37.59 -8.19 -11.00
N GLY A 249 37.35 -9.49 -10.79
CA GLY A 249 36.77 -10.00 -9.53
C GLY A 249 35.27 -9.97 -9.53
N ILE A 250 34.70 -9.95 -8.32
CA ILE A 250 33.25 -9.96 -8.10
C ILE A 250 32.69 -8.60 -8.48
N THR A 251 31.62 -8.62 -9.26
CA THR A 251 30.74 -7.45 -9.53
C THR A 251 29.38 -7.66 -8.92
N GLY A 252 28.68 -6.58 -8.62
CA GLY A 252 27.29 -6.59 -8.13
C GLY A 252 26.31 -6.07 -9.17
N ARG A 253 25.36 -5.23 -8.75
CA ARG A 253 24.33 -4.69 -9.64
C ARG A 253 24.94 -3.89 -10.80
N ILE A 254 24.31 -4.02 -11.97
CA ILE A 254 24.75 -3.35 -13.20
C ILE A 254 23.57 -2.60 -13.81
N GLY A 255 23.76 -1.30 -14.07
CA GLY A 255 22.88 -0.46 -14.89
C GLY A 255 23.49 -0.19 -16.25
N LEU A 256 22.67 -0.07 -17.31
CA LEU A 256 23.12 -0.04 -18.69
C LEU A 256 22.47 1.08 -19.50
N ALA A 257 23.24 1.79 -20.33
CA ALA A 257 22.72 2.69 -21.33
C ALA A 257 23.54 2.65 -22.62
N ILE A 258 22.86 2.75 -23.77
CA ILE A 258 23.48 2.91 -25.09
C ILE A 258 23.10 4.29 -25.59
N ALA A 259 24.08 5.07 -26.07
CA ALA A 259 23.81 6.40 -26.58
C ALA A 259 23.02 6.34 -27.89
N PRO A 260 21.80 6.90 -28.00
CA PRO A 260 21.02 6.77 -29.21
C PRO A 260 21.64 7.48 -30.43
N SER A 261 22.37 8.58 -30.24
CA SER A 261 23.06 9.31 -31.29
C SER A 261 24.39 8.70 -31.73
N ASP A 262 24.99 7.82 -30.91
CA ASP A 262 26.18 7.02 -31.23
C ASP A 262 26.06 5.62 -30.63
N PRO A 263 25.41 4.66 -31.29
CA PRO A 263 25.15 3.33 -30.75
C PRO A 263 26.41 2.51 -30.45
N LYS A 264 27.61 2.96 -30.86
CA LYS A 264 28.86 2.33 -30.44
C LYS A 264 29.23 2.67 -29.00
N ARG A 265 28.69 3.78 -28.48
CA ARG A 265 28.95 4.21 -27.12
C ARG A 265 27.95 3.55 -26.15
N VAL A 266 28.53 2.79 -25.24
CA VAL A 266 27.81 2.04 -24.20
C VAL A 266 28.36 2.45 -22.84
N TYR A 267 27.45 2.74 -21.92
CA TYR A 267 27.78 2.98 -20.53
C TYR A 267 27.33 1.81 -19.67
N ALA A 268 28.19 1.40 -18.73
CA ALA A 268 27.89 0.38 -17.74
C ALA A 268 28.23 0.92 -16.34
N LEU A 269 27.21 1.09 -15.54
CA LEU A 269 27.29 1.42 -14.12
C LEU A 269 27.41 0.11 -13.36
N ILE A 270 28.57 -0.17 -12.76
CA ILE A 270 28.88 -1.50 -12.20
C ILE A 270 29.29 -1.37 -10.74
N GLU A 271 28.54 -1.99 -9.84
CA GLU A 271 29.00 -2.17 -8.46
C GLU A 271 30.28 -3.00 -8.43
N SER A 272 31.41 -2.39 -8.10
CA SER A 272 32.70 -3.06 -8.01
C SER A 272 33.66 -2.35 -7.06
N LYS A 273 34.72 -3.05 -6.63
CA LYS A 273 35.81 -2.47 -5.84
C LYS A 273 36.79 -1.60 -6.65
N HIS A 274 36.66 -1.58 -7.98
CA HIS A 274 37.65 -0.99 -8.89
C HIS A 274 37.15 0.25 -9.64
N GLY A 275 36.00 0.72 -9.34
CA GLY A 275 35.38 1.88 -9.96
C GLY A 275 33.84 1.72 -10.03
N ILE A 276 33.18 2.68 -10.69
CA ILE A 276 31.72 2.78 -10.68
C ILE A 276 31.14 2.85 -12.09
N LEU A 277 31.67 3.73 -12.97
CA LEU A 277 31.14 3.91 -14.33
C LEU A 277 32.19 3.58 -15.38
N TRP A 278 31.87 2.66 -16.27
CA TRP A 278 32.65 2.27 -17.43
C TRP A 278 31.99 2.72 -18.72
N ARG A 279 32.83 3.02 -19.74
CA ARG A 279 32.35 3.40 -21.07
C ARG A 279 33.09 2.59 -22.13
N SER A 280 32.37 2.15 -23.14
CA SER A 280 32.89 1.65 -24.41
C SER A 280 32.55 2.61 -25.54
N ASP A 281 33.44 2.81 -26.51
CA ASP A 281 33.23 3.59 -27.73
C ASP A 281 33.28 2.70 -29.01
N ASP A 282 33.23 1.38 -28.84
CA ASP A 282 33.41 0.39 -29.92
C ASP A 282 32.46 -0.82 -29.82
N ASN A 283 31.21 -0.60 -29.39
CA ASN A 283 30.18 -1.63 -29.18
C ASN A 283 30.57 -2.67 -28.12
N GLY A 284 31.30 -2.28 -27.07
CA GLY A 284 31.64 -3.16 -25.96
C GLY A 284 32.83 -4.08 -26.23
N GLU A 285 33.61 -3.84 -27.27
CA GLU A 285 34.85 -4.59 -27.51
C GLU A 285 35.93 -4.18 -26.50
N THR A 286 36.03 -2.88 -26.19
CA THR A 286 36.93 -2.35 -25.15
C THR A 286 36.21 -1.39 -24.22
N TRP A 287 36.68 -1.34 -22.98
CA TRP A 287 36.05 -0.55 -21.90
C TRP A 287 37.10 0.30 -21.20
N MET A 288 36.70 1.49 -20.78
CA MET A 288 37.50 2.35 -19.93
C MET A 288 36.70 2.78 -18.68
N LEU A 289 37.35 2.81 -17.54
CA LEU A 289 36.81 3.42 -16.34
C LEU A 289 36.79 4.94 -16.55
N VAL A 290 35.57 5.55 -16.47
CA VAL A 290 35.39 7.00 -16.63
C VAL A 290 35.11 7.71 -15.33
N SER A 291 34.49 7.02 -14.33
CA SER A 291 34.27 7.62 -13.02
C SER A 291 34.35 6.61 -11.88
N SER A 292 34.92 7.06 -10.75
CA SER A 292 34.86 6.40 -9.44
C SER A 292 34.24 7.32 -8.38
N ASN A 293 33.54 8.37 -8.81
CA ASN A 293 32.87 9.29 -7.92
C ASN A 293 31.63 8.62 -7.30
N THR A 294 31.56 8.54 -5.99
CA THR A 294 30.44 7.91 -5.26
C THR A 294 29.11 8.63 -5.45
N LEU A 295 29.07 9.89 -5.87
CA LEU A 295 27.84 10.58 -6.27
C LEU A 295 27.08 9.83 -7.36
N VAL A 296 27.81 9.09 -8.22
CA VAL A 296 27.25 8.39 -9.38
C VAL A 296 26.43 7.16 -8.97
N ASP A 297 26.84 6.48 -7.88
CA ASP A 297 26.13 5.31 -7.37
C ASP A 297 26.49 5.06 -5.89
N GLN A 298 25.65 5.54 -4.98
CA GLN A 298 25.92 5.51 -3.53
C GLN A 298 25.49 4.20 -2.86
N ARG A 299 24.37 3.62 -3.30
CA ARG A 299 23.77 2.37 -2.76
C ARG A 299 23.43 1.43 -3.90
N PRO A 300 24.42 0.77 -4.51
CA PRO A 300 24.25 0.05 -5.78
C PRO A 300 23.14 -1.00 -5.77
N PHE A 301 23.00 -1.76 -4.69
CA PHE A 301 21.95 -2.79 -4.60
C PHE A 301 20.54 -2.22 -4.75
N TYR A 302 20.35 -0.93 -4.39
CA TYR A 302 19.04 -0.29 -4.39
C TYR A 302 18.78 0.57 -5.62
N PHE A 303 19.82 1.18 -6.18
CA PHE A 303 19.77 2.09 -7.33
C PHE A 303 20.42 1.51 -8.59
N SER A 304 21.46 2.11 -9.10
CA SER A 304 22.25 1.72 -10.30
C SER A 304 21.52 1.91 -11.62
N HIS A 305 20.97 3.10 -11.86
CA HIS A 305 20.39 3.47 -13.14
C HIS A 305 21.23 4.51 -13.85
N VAL A 306 21.45 4.31 -15.16
CA VAL A 306 22.15 5.24 -16.05
C VAL A 306 21.31 5.49 -17.30
N SER A 307 21.32 6.73 -17.79
CA SER A 307 20.62 7.14 -19.03
C SER A 307 21.49 8.11 -19.80
N VAL A 308 21.33 8.15 -21.13
CA VAL A 308 22.07 9.05 -22.04
C VAL A 308 21.11 9.89 -22.84
N ASP A 309 21.45 11.17 -22.99
CA ASP A 309 20.70 12.09 -23.85
C ASP A 309 20.60 11.53 -25.27
N PRO A 310 19.41 11.46 -25.87
CA PRO A 310 19.22 10.93 -27.23
C PRO A 310 20.02 11.63 -28.32
N HIS A 311 20.39 12.89 -28.14
CA HIS A 311 21.07 13.72 -29.13
C HIS A 311 22.54 14.00 -28.82
N ASN A 312 23.00 13.71 -27.58
CA ASN A 312 24.37 13.97 -27.15
C ASN A 312 24.96 12.78 -26.38
N PRO A 313 25.88 11.99 -26.97
CA PRO A 313 26.40 10.80 -26.32
C PRO A 313 27.30 11.10 -25.11
N ASP A 314 27.75 12.36 -24.93
CA ASP A 314 28.52 12.82 -23.77
C ASP A 314 27.67 13.34 -22.62
N HIS A 315 26.35 13.49 -22.82
CA HIS A 315 25.41 13.93 -21.81
C HIS A 315 24.76 12.71 -21.12
N VAL A 316 25.16 12.46 -19.86
CA VAL A 316 24.85 11.24 -19.13
C VAL A 316 24.19 11.60 -17.81
N PHE A 317 23.15 10.85 -17.44
CA PHE A 317 22.46 10.96 -16.18
C PHE A 317 22.58 9.66 -15.37
N THR A 318 22.78 9.78 -14.07
CA THR A 318 22.72 8.63 -13.16
C THR A 318 21.69 8.89 -12.06
N ALA A 319 20.86 7.86 -11.78
CA ALA A 319 19.88 7.88 -10.72
C ALA A 319 20.35 7.00 -9.57
N SER A 320 20.52 7.62 -8.41
CA SER A 320 20.95 7.03 -7.15
C SER A 320 20.23 7.79 -6.01
N THR A 321 20.80 7.91 -4.81
CA THR A 321 20.27 8.82 -3.77
C THR A 321 20.10 10.24 -4.28
N GLN A 322 20.91 10.63 -5.26
CA GLN A 322 20.78 11.90 -5.98
C GLN A 322 20.72 11.64 -7.48
N LEU A 323 20.00 12.49 -8.18
CA LEU A 323 20.08 12.56 -9.64
C LEU A 323 21.34 13.34 -10.01
N ALA A 324 22.23 12.76 -10.80
CA ALA A 324 23.46 13.39 -11.21
C ALA A 324 23.61 13.47 -12.74
N GLU A 325 24.22 14.56 -13.21
CA GLU A 325 24.42 14.89 -14.61
C GLU A 325 25.91 15.03 -14.94
N SER A 326 26.34 14.46 -16.08
CA SER A 326 27.63 14.67 -16.71
C SER A 326 27.42 15.21 -18.11
N THR A 327 28.25 16.15 -18.54
CA THR A 327 28.27 16.70 -19.91
C THR A 327 29.58 16.46 -20.63
N ASP A 328 30.44 15.61 -20.06
CA ASP A 328 31.78 15.27 -20.56
C ASP A 328 32.02 13.74 -20.71
N GLY A 329 30.97 13.00 -21.04
CA GLY A 329 31.03 11.57 -21.27
C GLY A 329 31.25 10.74 -20.02
N GLY A 330 30.77 11.19 -18.87
CA GLY A 330 30.82 10.47 -17.60
C GLY A 330 32.09 10.73 -16.77
N THR A 331 32.91 11.70 -17.15
CA THR A 331 34.18 12.01 -16.46
C THR A 331 33.92 12.80 -15.16
N THR A 332 33.09 13.84 -15.24
CA THR A 332 32.68 14.63 -14.08
C THR A 332 31.15 14.64 -13.91
N PHE A 333 30.68 14.69 -12.68
CA PHE A 333 29.25 14.73 -12.36
C PHE A 333 28.94 15.83 -11.36
N LYS A 334 27.77 16.41 -11.50
CA LYS A 334 27.15 17.31 -10.53
C LYS A 334 25.74 16.80 -10.17
N ALA A 335 25.31 16.98 -8.94
CA ALA A 335 23.94 16.73 -8.55
C ALA A 335 22.99 17.76 -9.17
N ILE A 336 21.82 17.33 -9.59
CA ILE A 336 20.71 18.13 -10.08
C ILE A 336 19.43 17.73 -9.37
N ALA A 337 18.31 18.45 -9.59
CA ALA A 337 17.01 18.13 -9.01
C ALA A 337 17.01 18.09 -7.45
N SER A 338 17.77 18.98 -6.81
CA SER A 338 17.89 19.01 -5.34
C SER A 338 16.63 19.52 -4.62
N ASP A 339 15.64 19.96 -5.34
CA ASP A 339 14.35 20.48 -4.88
C ASP A 339 13.21 19.45 -4.97
N VAL A 340 13.50 18.23 -5.43
CA VAL A 340 12.60 17.08 -5.41
C VAL A 340 13.13 16.02 -4.44
N HIS A 341 12.29 15.03 -4.10
CA HIS A 341 12.67 13.93 -3.23
C HIS A 341 13.90 13.20 -3.79
N GLY A 342 14.76 12.67 -2.91
CA GLY A 342 15.89 11.83 -3.29
C GLY A 342 15.50 10.39 -3.66
N ASP A 343 16.50 9.54 -3.79
CA ASP A 343 16.35 8.12 -4.02
C ASP A 343 15.66 7.79 -5.36
N PHE A 344 16.39 8.10 -6.44
CA PHE A 344 15.90 7.97 -7.82
C PHE A 344 16.05 6.56 -8.37
N HIS A 345 14.98 6.03 -8.96
CA HIS A 345 14.88 4.66 -9.47
C HIS A 345 14.67 4.56 -10.99
N ALA A 346 14.20 5.62 -11.62
CA ALA A 346 13.90 5.60 -13.05
C ALA A 346 14.13 6.96 -13.70
N ILE A 347 14.56 6.93 -14.97
CA ILE A 347 14.68 8.10 -15.82
C ILE A 347 14.16 7.75 -17.21
N TRP A 348 13.32 8.60 -17.77
CA TRP A 348 13.00 8.57 -19.19
C TRP A 348 13.23 9.95 -19.78
N ILE A 349 13.93 9.99 -20.93
CA ILE A 349 14.23 11.21 -21.69
C ILE A 349 13.53 11.10 -23.03
N ALA A 350 12.80 12.14 -23.44
CA ALA A 350 12.07 12.13 -24.70
C ALA A 350 13.01 12.02 -25.89
N PRO A 351 12.85 11.00 -26.78
CA PRO A 351 13.76 10.78 -27.90
C PRO A 351 13.82 11.93 -28.92
N ASN A 352 12.79 12.76 -28.98
CA ASN A 352 12.67 13.90 -29.92
C ASN A 352 12.91 15.27 -29.26
N ASP A 353 13.00 15.34 -27.95
CA ASP A 353 13.26 16.59 -27.21
C ASP A 353 13.87 16.28 -25.85
N SER A 354 15.21 16.23 -25.74
CA SER A 354 15.92 15.92 -24.50
C SER A 354 15.71 16.91 -23.35
N ARG A 355 15.02 18.03 -23.60
CA ARG A 355 14.60 18.95 -22.54
C ARG A 355 13.46 18.38 -21.71
N ARG A 356 12.71 17.42 -22.25
CA ARG A 356 11.57 16.78 -21.61
C ARG A 356 12.01 15.44 -20.98
N MET A 357 11.94 15.39 -19.66
CA MET A 357 12.30 14.19 -18.89
C MET A 357 11.27 13.92 -17.80
N ILE A 358 11.10 12.67 -17.43
CA ILE A 358 10.41 12.24 -16.21
C ILE A 358 11.34 11.32 -15.41
N VAL A 359 11.36 11.52 -14.10
CA VAL A 359 12.07 10.65 -13.14
C VAL A 359 11.08 10.04 -12.17
N GLY A 360 11.38 8.84 -11.68
CA GLY A 360 10.70 8.18 -10.58
C GLY A 360 11.63 8.08 -9.38
N GLU A 361 11.13 8.38 -8.20
CA GLU A 361 11.88 8.40 -6.94
C GLU A 361 10.99 7.92 -5.77
N ASP A 362 11.53 7.87 -4.54
CA ASP A 362 10.80 7.32 -3.39
C ASP A 362 9.66 8.21 -2.88
N GLY A 363 9.60 9.49 -3.24
CA GLY A 363 8.48 10.40 -2.98
C GLY A 363 7.47 10.49 -4.12
N GLY A 364 7.73 9.82 -5.29
CA GLY A 364 6.83 9.84 -6.44
C GLY A 364 7.53 10.03 -7.78
N TYR A 365 7.21 11.11 -8.48
CA TYR A 365 7.78 11.45 -9.77
C TYR A 365 8.06 12.95 -9.87
N ALA A 366 9.04 13.30 -10.70
CA ALA A 366 9.22 14.68 -11.10
C ALA A 366 9.39 14.80 -12.62
N LEU A 367 8.90 15.91 -13.16
CA LEU A 367 8.92 16.25 -14.60
C LEU A 367 9.69 17.52 -14.86
N THR A 368 10.46 17.54 -15.95
CA THR A 368 11.07 18.75 -16.49
C THR A 368 10.78 18.89 -17.98
N VAL A 369 10.66 20.13 -18.44
CA VAL A 369 10.52 20.49 -19.87
C VAL A 369 11.61 21.46 -20.32
N ASP A 370 12.61 21.70 -19.47
CA ASP A 370 13.67 22.68 -19.68
C ASP A 370 15.07 22.11 -19.42
N ALA A 371 15.25 20.80 -19.67
CA ALA A 371 16.50 20.07 -19.51
C ALA A 371 17.00 20.01 -18.03
N GLY A 372 16.09 19.81 -17.09
CA GLY A 372 16.42 19.66 -15.68
C GLY A 372 16.78 20.95 -14.94
N ARG A 373 16.52 22.13 -15.52
CA ARG A 373 16.73 23.41 -14.82
C ARG A 373 15.66 23.67 -13.77
N THR A 374 14.43 23.25 -14.06
CA THR A 374 13.32 23.25 -13.10
C THR A 374 12.59 21.92 -13.14
N TRP A 375 12.08 21.49 -12.01
CA TRP A 375 11.32 20.25 -11.87
C TRP A 375 9.94 20.53 -11.29
N THR A 376 8.95 19.87 -11.82
CA THR A 376 7.57 19.92 -11.32
C THR A 376 7.27 18.63 -10.62
N PHE A 377 6.99 18.70 -9.34
CA PHE A 377 6.47 17.62 -8.52
C PHE A 377 4.98 17.88 -8.26
N SER A 378 4.15 16.87 -8.48
CA SER A 378 2.71 16.97 -8.21
C SER A 378 2.31 15.98 -7.12
N ALA A 379 1.89 16.50 -5.98
CA ALA A 379 1.39 15.70 -4.85
C ALA A 379 -0.06 15.23 -5.12
N ASN A 380 -0.25 14.40 -6.15
CA ASN A 380 -1.57 13.94 -6.61
C ASN A 380 -1.69 12.43 -6.80
N LEU A 381 -0.67 11.68 -6.37
CA LEU A 381 -0.66 10.22 -6.40
C LEU A 381 -0.84 9.65 -4.98
N PRO A 382 -1.97 9.00 -4.68
CA PRO A 382 -2.18 8.33 -3.39
C PRO A 382 -1.53 6.94 -3.37
N ILE A 383 -0.21 6.91 -3.52
CA ILE A 383 0.60 5.70 -3.56
C ILE A 383 1.48 5.50 -2.31
N GLY A 384 1.13 6.18 -1.23
CA GLY A 384 1.85 6.12 0.04
C GLY A 384 2.00 4.70 0.59
N GLN A 385 3.22 4.38 1.03
CA GLN A 385 3.60 3.08 1.58
C GLN A 385 3.55 3.11 3.11
N PHE A 386 2.33 3.00 3.66
CA PHE A 386 2.12 3.02 5.10
C PHE A 386 2.56 1.72 5.78
N TYR A 387 3.21 1.84 6.92
CA TYR A 387 3.53 0.73 7.82
C TYR A 387 2.40 0.47 8.80
N ARG A 388 1.97 1.50 9.55
CA ARG A 388 0.97 1.37 10.62
C ARG A 388 -0.04 2.51 10.56
N VAL A 389 -1.18 2.34 11.22
CA VAL A 389 -2.21 3.36 11.34
C VAL A 389 -2.65 3.55 12.79
N GLY A 390 -2.69 4.81 13.23
CA GLY A 390 -3.19 5.24 14.53
C GLY A 390 -4.48 6.05 14.40
N LEU A 391 -5.43 5.84 15.31
CA LEU A 391 -6.75 6.47 15.26
C LEU A 391 -6.98 7.33 16.50
N GLY A 392 -7.44 8.56 16.31
CA GLY A 392 -7.87 9.46 17.37
C GLY A 392 -9.28 9.19 17.87
N ASN A 393 -9.61 9.82 18.99
CA ASN A 393 -10.94 9.80 19.61
C ASN A 393 -11.70 11.13 19.45
N ASP A 394 -11.18 12.03 18.62
CA ASP A 394 -11.82 13.30 18.22
C ASP A 394 -12.95 13.06 17.18
N ASN A 395 -13.59 14.12 16.73
CA ASN A 395 -14.71 14.03 15.79
C ASN A 395 -14.75 15.23 14.83
N PRO A 396 -14.53 15.06 13.52
CA PRO A 396 -14.10 13.82 12.87
C PRO A 396 -12.80 13.29 13.46
N TYR A 397 -12.66 11.96 13.55
CA TYR A 397 -11.46 11.40 14.18
C TYR A 397 -10.21 11.59 13.31
N THR A 398 -9.11 11.84 13.98
CA THR A 398 -7.78 11.93 13.34
C THR A 398 -7.30 10.53 12.96
N VAL A 399 -6.81 10.39 11.73
CA VAL A 399 -6.10 9.21 11.24
C VAL A 399 -4.65 9.59 11.06
N CYS A 400 -3.73 8.85 11.65
CA CYS A 400 -2.29 9.03 11.49
C CYS A 400 -1.66 7.75 10.97
N GLY A 401 -0.50 7.86 10.34
CA GLY A 401 0.33 6.72 9.98
C GLY A 401 1.72 7.16 9.55
N GLY A 402 2.68 6.28 9.70
CA GLY A 402 4.04 6.46 9.21
C GLY A 402 4.24 5.79 7.87
N LEU A 403 5.05 6.39 7.02
CA LEU A 403 5.31 5.94 5.66
C LEU A 403 6.79 5.65 5.47
N GLN A 404 7.05 4.71 4.59
CA GLN A 404 8.40 4.50 4.10
C GLN A 404 8.87 5.74 3.32
N ASP A 405 10.07 6.20 3.60
CA ASP A 405 10.79 7.30 2.93
C ASP A 405 10.06 8.67 2.94
N ASN A 406 8.84 8.76 3.52
CA ASN A 406 7.94 9.90 3.37
C ASN A 406 7.33 10.38 4.69
N ASN A 407 8.06 10.38 5.78
CA ASN A 407 7.63 10.89 7.09
C ASN A 407 6.40 10.14 7.69
N SER A 408 5.81 10.73 8.70
CA SER A 408 4.48 10.38 9.20
C SER A 408 3.48 11.46 8.84
N TYR A 409 2.24 11.07 8.54
CA TYR A 409 1.16 12.02 8.25
C TYR A 409 -0.07 11.75 9.11
N CYS A 410 -0.75 12.86 9.48
CA CYS A 410 -2.02 12.84 10.17
C CYS A 410 -3.03 13.72 9.43
N GLY A 411 -4.26 13.26 9.34
CA GLY A 411 -5.37 13.99 8.71
C GLY A 411 -6.73 13.57 9.27
N PRO A 412 -7.82 14.23 8.89
CA PRO A 412 -9.16 13.85 9.34
C PRO A 412 -9.68 12.62 8.58
N SER A 413 -10.40 11.76 9.26
CA SER A 413 -11.12 10.64 8.64
C SER A 413 -12.21 11.11 7.66
N ASN A 414 -12.73 12.31 7.88
CA ASN A 414 -13.76 12.97 7.12
C ASN A 414 -13.47 14.47 7.11
N SER A 415 -13.28 15.05 5.94
CA SER A 415 -13.08 16.49 5.80
C SER A 415 -14.40 17.25 6.00
N LEU A 416 -14.33 18.42 6.63
CA LEU A 416 -15.44 19.37 6.66
C LEU A 416 -15.53 20.18 5.36
N ASP A 417 -14.66 19.96 4.38
CA ASP A 417 -14.80 20.49 3.02
C ASP A 417 -15.67 19.54 2.19
N ALA A 418 -16.72 20.04 1.57
CA ALA A 418 -17.60 19.27 0.70
C ALA A 418 -16.87 18.66 -0.53
N ALA A 419 -15.75 19.26 -0.94
CA ALA A 419 -14.91 18.73 -2.03
C ALA A 419 -14.18 17.42 -1.65
N GLY A 420 -14.03 17.15 -0.34
CA GLY A 420 -13.34 15.97 0.15
C GLY A 420 -12.10 16.26 0.98
N ASN A 421 -11.36 15.20 1.32
CA ASN A 421 -10.13 15.31 2.10
C ASN A 421 -8.96 15.63 1.17
N THR A 422 -8.61 16.90 1.11
CA THR A 422 -7.50 17.40 0.28
C THR A 422 -6.18 17.27 1.00
N ASN A 423 -5.07 17.40 0.27
CA ASN A 423 -3.73 17.43 0.85
C ASN A 423 -3.56 18.49 1.95
N ALA A 424 -4.28 19.61 1.88
CA ALA A 424 -4.25 20.65 2.91
C ALA A 424 -4.82 20.21 4.27
N GLY A 425 -5.63 19.14 4.30
CA GLY A 425 -6.14 18.54 5.54
C GLY A 425 -5.12 17.67 6.28
N TRP A 426 -4.00 17.33 5.64
CA TRP A 426 -2.95 16.49 6.20
C TRP A 426 -1.78 17.31 6.71
N PHE A 427 -1.14 16.87 7.77
CA PHE A 427 0.07 17.47 8.33
C PHE A 427 1.06 16.39 8.76
N ALA A 428 2.34 16.67 8.66
CA ALA A 428 3.41 15.82 9.16
C ALA A 428 3.73 16.17 10.63
N PRO A 429 3.55 15.26 11.59
CA PRO A 429 3.93 15.49 12.97
C PRO A 429 5.45 15.50 13.15
N VAL A 430 6.18 14.78 12.32
CA VAL A 430 7.65 14.73 12.29
C VAL A 430 8.08 14.86 10.83
N GLN A 431 9.18 15.56 10.58
CA GLN A 431 9.80 15.72 9.27
C GLN A 431 11.22 15.19 9.34
N ASP A 432 11.73 14.67 8.24
CA ASP A 432 13.10 14.23 8.00
C ASP A 432 13.45 12.81 8.44
N ASP A 433 12.47 11.87 8.48
CA ASP A 433 12.74 10.44 8.74
C ASP A 433 11.69 9.54 8.09
N ASP A 434 11.99 8.24 7.95
CA ASP A 434 10.96 7.23 7.71
C ASP A 434 10.07 7.15 8.94
N GLY A 435 8.79 7.43 8.77
CA GLY A 435 7.80 7.20 9.82
C GLY A 435 7.32 5.76 9.80
N GLN A 436 7.07 5.16 10.96
CA GLN A 436 6.47 3.83 11.03
C GLN A 436 5.18 3.85 11.83
N TRP A 437 5.26 4.26 13.10
CA TRP A 437 4.10 4.44 13.96
C TRP A 437 3.81 5.93 14.15
N ALA A 438 2.56 6.31 13.97
CA ALA A 438 2.07 7.63 14.39
C ALA A 438 0.69 7.43 15.03
N ILE A 439 0.59 7.69 16.34
CA ILE A 439 -0.61 7.37 17.11
C ILE A 439 -1.06 8.61 17.90
N PRO A 440 -2.29 9.12 17.67
CA PRO A 440 -2.88 10.13 18.54
C PRO A 440 -3.03 9.60 19.97
N ASP A 441 -2.64 10.39 20.97
CA ASP A 441 -2.85 10.02 22.37
C ASP A 441 -4.35 9.81 22.64
N PRO A 442 -4.78 8.65 23.13
CA PRO A 442 -6.21 8.33 23.32
C PRO A 442 -6.95 9.31 24.23
N ARG A 443 -6.22 10.07 25.06
CA ARG A 443 -6.78 11.07 25.98
C ARG A 443 -6.89 12.47 25.35
N ASN A 444 -6.05 12.73 24.33
CA ASN A 444 -5.95 14.06 23.70
C ASN A 444 -5.36 13.97 22.28
N ALA A 445 -6.21 13.97 21.27
CA ALA A 445 -5.80 13.90 19.85
C ALA A 445 -4.92 15.08 19.37
N ASN A 446 -4.67 16.10 20.20
CA ASN A 446 -3.66 17.12 19.92
C ASN A 446 -2.22 16.68 20.21
N VAL A 447 -2.04 15.51 20.83
CA VAL A 447 -0.74 14.92 21.12
C VAL A 447 -0.59 13.68 20.26
N ILE A 448 0.44 13.67 19.42
CA ILE A 448 0.76 12.54 18.53
C ILE A 448 2.09 11.96 19.01
N TRP A 449 2.10 10.66 19.24
CA TRP A 449 3.32 9.88 19.45
C TRP A 449 3.73 9.30 18.10
N SER A 450 4.94 9.59 17.67
CA SER A 450 5.46 9.13 16.38
C SER A 450 6.87 8.62 16.54
N ASP A 451 7.20 7.51 15.94
CA ASP A 451 8.57 7.04 15.86
C ASP A 451 9.16 7.31 14.47
N GLY A 452 10.46 7.21 14.43
CA GLY A 452 11.28 7.15 13.23
C GLY A 452 12.19 5.94 13.30
N GLN A 453 13.14 5.86 12.39
CA GLN A 453 14.09 4.76 12.28
C GLN A 453 14.87 4.54 13.60
N ASP A 454 15.23 3.28 13.87
CA ASP A 454 16.19 2.90 14.92
C ASP A 454 15.79 3.35 16.34
N GLY A 455 14.49 3.43 16.61
CA GLY A 455 13.96 3.80 17.93
C GLY A 455 13.95 5.29 18.22
N ALA A 456 14.05 6.15 17.21
CA ALA A 456 13.76 7.56 17.35
C ALA A 456 12.29 7.73 17.72
N LEU A 457 12.00 8.38 18.84
CA LEU A 457 10.63 8.57 19.34
C LEU A 457 10.37 10.04 19.59
N PHE A 458 9.25 10.53 19.05
CA PHE A 458 8.84 11.92 19.11
C PHE A 458 7.44 12.05 19.71
N ILE A 459 7.21 13.16 20.40
CA ILE A 459 5.89 13.59 20.84
C ILE A 459 5.60 14.95 20.22
N TYR A 460 4.64 14.98 19.31
CA TYR A 460 4.20 16.20 18.62
C TYR A 460 2.95 16.77 19.27
N ARG A 461 2.93 18.10 19.49
CA ARG A 461 1.79 18.85 20.03
C ARG A 461 1.19 19.72 18.93
N ARG A 462 0.09 19.29 18.35
CA ARG A 462 -0.56 19.89 17.17
C ARG A 462 -0.85 21.39 17.34
N ARG A 463 -1.36 21.81 18.51
CA ARG A 463 -1.74 23.22 18.72
C ARG A 463 -0.55 24.17 18.80
N SER A 464 0.52 23.81 19.48
CA SER A 464 1.75 24.61 19.56
C SER A 464 2.71 24.36 18.39
N ARG A 465 2.51 23.29 17.63
CA ARG A 465 3.43 22.81 16.56
C ARG A 465 4.82 22.47 17.09
N GLU A 466 4.89 22.07 18.35
CA GLU A 466 6.13 21.67 19.01
C GLU A 466 6.28 20.17 19.03
N TRP A 467 7.50 19.70 18.87
CA TRP A 467 7.84 18.30 19.05
C TRP A 467 8.98 18.17 20.07
N THR A 468 9.05 17.01 20.71
CA THR A 468 10.04 16.68 21.73
C THR A 468 10.55 15.28 21.48
N PHE A 469 11.86 15.06 21.55
CA PHE A 469 12.41 13.72 21.62
C PHE A 469 11.99 13.05 22.93
N ALA A 470 11.54 11.80 22.85
CA ALA A 470 11.06 11.03 23.99
C ALA A 470 11.67 9.63 24.07
N GLN A 471 12.64 9.31 23.23
CA GLN A 471 13.21 7.97 23.13
C GLN A 471 13.90 7.53 24.45
N PRO A 472 13.72 6.24 24.85
CA PRO A 472 14.26 5.75 26.12
C PRO A 472 15.79 5.62 26.14
N TYR A 473 16.40 5.47 24.96
CA TYR A 473 17.83 5.28 24.80
C TYR A 473 18.28 5.82 23.44
N LEU A 474 19.38 6.57 23.43
CA LEU A 474 19.93 7.14 22.20
C LEU A 474 20.68 6.06 21.41
N THR A 475 20.19 5.77 20.23
CA THR A 475 20.84 4.91 19.22
C THR A 475 20.99 5.67 17.92
N ASN A 476 22.00 5.34 17.15
CA ASN A 476 22.15 5.80 15.77
C ASN A 476 22.92 4.75 14.97
N VAL A 477 22.21 3.90 14.30
CA VAL A 477 22.78 2.79 13.54
C VAL A 477 23.50 3.28 12.29
N GLN A 478 23.02 4.33 11.67
CA GLN A 478 23.61 4.90 10.45
C GLN A 478 24.99 5.52 10.70
N GLN A 479 25.33 5.84 11.94
CA GLN A 479 26.64 6.41 12.33
C GLN A 479 27.64 5.38 12.87
N ASN A 480 27.68 4.16 12.32
CA ASN A 480 28.57 3.06 12.73
C ASN A 480 28.29 2.50 14.14
N TYR A 481 27.08 2.59 14.61
CA TYR A 481 26.67 1.99 15.86
C TYR A 481 26.71 0.46 15.77
N ASN A 482 27.43 -0.19 16.68
CA ASN A 482 27.51 -1.64 16.71
C ASN A 482 26.36 -2.24 17.53
N ILE A 483 25.30 -2.63 16.84
CA ILE A 483 24.10 -3.24 17.44
C ILE A 483 24.44 -4.46 18.31
N ALA A 484 25.39 -5.29 17.90
CA ALA A 484 25.75 -6.51 18.62
C ALA A 484 26.31 -6.24 20.03
N THR A 485 26.85 -5.05 20.27
CA THR A 485 27.41 -4.63 21.57
C THR A 485 26.52 -3.69 22.35
N SER A 486 25.41 -3.23 21.73
CA SER A 486 24.46 -2.36 22.42
C SER A 486 23.67 -3.11 23.51
N PRO A 487 23.42 -2.49 24.67
CA PRO A 487 22.51 -3.03 25.65
C PRO A 487 21.04 -3.02 25.17
N TYR A 488 20.68 -2.06 24.31
CA TYR A 488 19.35 -1.94 23.73
C TYR A 488 19.46 -1.85 22.21
N ARG A 489 18.52 -2.54 21.53
CA ARG A 489 18.39 -2.60 20.09
C ARG A 489 16.98 -2.17 19.74
N PHE A 490 16.83 -1.39 18.68
CA PHE A 490 15.55 -0.94 18.16
C PHE A 490 15.51 -1.24 16.67
N ASN A 491 14.38 -1.74 16.19
CA ASN A 491 14.18 -2.00 14.78
C ASN A 491 13.93 -0.71 14.00
N TRP A 492 13.92 -0.83 12.71
CA TRP A 492 13.33 0.15 11.79
C TRP A 492 11.89 0.51 12.23
N GLU A 493 11.06 -0.48 12.56
CA GLU A 493 9.68 -0.35 13.01
C GLU A 493 9.58 -0.61 14.54
N SER A 494 9.97 0.35 15.37
CA SER A 494 9.88 0.19 16.82
C SER A 494 8.46 0.49 17.33
N PRO A 495 7.74 -0.49 17.96
CA PRO A 495 6.32 -0.33 18.24
C PRO A 495 6.02 0.60 19.40
N ILE A 496 4.97 1.41 19.24
CA ILE A 496 4.36 2.24 20.28
C ILE A 496 3.05 1.59 20.72
N GLY A 497 2.87 1.32 22.02
CA GLY A 497 1.64 0.77 22.58
C GLY A 497 1.08 1.63 23.72
N PHE A 498 -0.25 1.70 23.83
CA PHE A 498 -0.92 2.31 24.99
C PHE A 498 -1.60 1.23 25.83
N ALA A 499 -1.47 1.31 27.16
CA ALA A 499 -2.19 0.38 28.03
C ALA A 499 -3.70 0.66 27.98
N PRO A 500 -4.54 -0.31 27.53
CA PRO A 500 -5.98 -0.07 27.37
C PRO A 500 -6.69 0.23 28.69
N TRP A 501 -6.14 -0.23 29.80
CA TRP A 501 -6.69 0.00 31.16
C TRP A 501 -6.22 1.29 31.83
N ASP A 502 -5.16 1.91 31.30
CA ASP A 502 -4.66 3.23 31.74
C ASP A 502 -3.81 3.86 30.62
N PRO A 503 -4.40 4.62 29.71
CA PRO A 503 -3.69 5.20 28.56
C PRO A 503 -2.65 6.26 28.90
N ARG A 504 -2.38 6.53 30.20
CA ARG A 504 -1.20 7.28 30.63
C ARG A 504 0.08 6.45 30.54
N ILE A 505 -0.08 5.11 30.57
CA ILE A 505 1.03 4.18 30.42
C ILE A 505 1.23 3.95 28.93
N VAL A 506 2.41 4.32 28.44
CA VAL A 506 2.84 4.12 27.05
C VAL A 506 4.01 3.15 27.07
N TRP A 507 3.97 2.20 26.15
CA TRP A 507 5.05 1.24 25.90
C TRP A 507 5.80 1.60 24.63
N PHE A 508 7.10 1.27 24.63
CA PHE A 508 7.95 1.38 23.45
C PHE A 508 8.86 0.14 23.36
N GLY A 509 8.95 -0.44 22.18
CA GLY A 509 9.66 -1.70 21.96
C GLY A 509 11.06 -1.52 21.40
N GLY A 510 12.03 -2.11 22.10
CA GLY A 510 13.35 -2.42 21.56
C GLY A 510 13.56 -3.94 21.62
N ASN A 511 14.71 -4.41 22.11
CA ASN A 511 14.83 -5.82 22.54
C ASN A 511 14.14 -6.07 23.90
N VAL A 512 13.79 -5.01 24.61
CA VAL A 512 13.00 -4.99 25.84
C VAL A 512 11.77 -4.08 25.64
N VAL A 513 10.75 -4.27 26.46
CA VAL A 513 9.61 -3.35 26.56
C VAL A 513 9.95 -2.26 27.55
N PHE A 514 10.00 -1.02 27.11
CA PHE A 514 10.06 0.17 27.96
C PHE A 514 8.66 0.66 28.28
N ALA A 515 8.46 1.22 29.48
CA ALA A 515 7.22 1.86 29.88
C ALA A 515 7.47 3.25 30.45
N THR A 516 6.60 4.19 30.13
CA THR A 516 6.51 5.51 30.75
C THR A 516 5.11 5.76 31.27
N GLY A 517 4.98 6.50 32.38
CA GLY A 517 3.70 6.97 32.93
C GLY A 517 3.61 8.49 33.03
N ASN A 518 4.64 9.19 32.55
CA ASN A 518 4.77 10.64 32.69
C ASN A 518 5.00 11.38 31.35
N GLY A 519 4.50 10.79 30.24
CA GLY A 519 4.57 11.44 28.94
C GLY A 519 5.96 11.42 28.32
N GLY A 520 6.73 10.33 28.52
CA GLY A 520 8.03 10.14 27.87
C GLY A 520 9.22 10.82 28.57
N TYR A 521 9.00 11.49 29.71
CA TYR A 521 10.11 12.12 30.43
C TYR A 521 11.06 11.12 31.12
N THR A 522 10.52 9.99 31.59
CA THR A 522 11.32 8.88 32.10
C THR A 522 10.76 7.55 31.62
N TRP A 523 11.64 6.62 31.32
CA TRP A 523 11.34 5.27 30.87
C TRP A 523 11.96 4.24 31.81
N HIS A 524 11.26 3.13 31.97
CA HIS A 524 11.76 1.97 32.72
C HIS A 524 11.55 0.71 31.91
N PRO A 525 12.55 -0.19 31.78
CA PRO A 525 12.33 -1.49 31.19
C PRO A 525 11.41 -2.31 32.12
N ILE A 526 10.36 -2.89 31.54
CA ILE A 526 9.40 -3.78 32.23
C ILE A 526 9.52 -5.23 31.77
N SER A 527 10.56 -5.53 31.00
CA SER A 527 10.88 -6.90 30.60
C SER A 527 12.38 -7.16 30.63
N PRO A 528 12.81 -8.43 30.67
CA PRO A 528 14.15 -8.83 30.22
C PRO A 528 14.25 -8.65 28.69
N ASP A 529 15.40 -9.01 28.10
CA ASP A 529 15.51 -9.19 26.64
C ASP A 529 14.54 -10.31 26.20
N LEU A 530 13.56 -9.96 25.35
CA LEU A 530 12.49 -10.87 24.90
C LEU A 530 12.81 -11.60 23.60
N THR A 531 14.00 -11.39 23.07
CA THR A 531 14.48 -11.87 21.78
C THR A 531 15.44 -13.05 21.92
N ARG A 532 15.90 -13.61 20.81
CA ARG A 532 16.96 -14.65 20.81
C ARG A 532 18.32 -14.10 21.14
N ASN A 533 18.54 -12.81 20.82
CA ASN A 533 19.83 -12.14 20.97
C ASN A 533 20.97 -12.83 20.21
N ASP A 534 20.69 -13.25 18.97
CA ASP A 534 21.68 -13.93 18.11
C ASP A 534 22.66 -12.92 17.53
N LYS A 535 23.88 -12.94 18.04
CA LYS A 535 24.94 -12.01 17.64
C LYS A 535 25.34 -12.13 16.16
N ALA A 536 25.05 -13.27 15.51
CA ALA A 536 25.30 -13.44 14.09
C ALA A 536 24.31 -12.62 13.23
N HIS A 537 23.08 -12.42 13.73
CA HIS A 537 22.02 -11.64 13.07
C HIS A 537 22.08 -10.14 13.36
N GLN A 538 23.03 -9.70 14.16
CA GLN A 538 23.26 -8.31 14.58
C GLN A 538 24.52 -7.71 13.93
N GLN A 539 25.07 -8.34 12.90
CA GLN A 539 26.27 -7.88 12.21
C GLN A 539 25.91 -6.91 11.08
N PRO A 540 26.83 -6.00 10.69
CA PRO A 540 26.62 -5.12 9.55
C PRO A 540 26.29 -5.89 8.28
N ALA A 541 25.20 -5.53 7.62
CA ALA A 541 24.67 -6.19 6.43
C ALA A 541 25.42 -5.83 5.14
N GLY A 542 25.14 -6.58 4.07
CA GLY A 542 25.67 -6.35 2.74
C GLY A 542 27.04 -6.99 2.47
N GLY A 543 27.50 -6.81 1.25
CA GLY A 543 28.77 -7.39 0.77
C GLY A 543 28.54 -8.47 -0.29
N PRO A 544 29.62 -8.96 -0.90
CA PRO A 544 31.03 -8.74 -0.55
C PRO A 544 31.65 -7.43 -1.05
N ILE A 545 30.93 -6.61 -1.82
CA ILE A 545 31.45 -5.37 -2.41
C ILE A 545 31.09 -4.19 -1.52
N THR A 546 29.82 -3.82 -1.45
CA THR A 546 29.29 -2.70 -0.67
C THR A 546 28.53 -3.22 0.54
N ARG A 547 28.71 -2.58 1.69
CA ARG A 547 27.91 -2.77 2.88
C ARG A 547 26.86 -1.69 2.97
N ASP A 548 25.71 -2.05 3.55
CA ASP A 548 24.64 -1.11 3.88
C ASP A 548 24.14 -1.37 5.30
N VAL A 549 24.04 -0.32 6.09
CA VAL A 549 23.60 -0.40 7.48
C VAL A 549 22.61 0.73 7.71
N THR A 550 21.33 0.44 7.54
CA THR A 550 20.25 1.43 7.68
C THR A 550 19.30 1.15 8.85
N GLY A 551 19.52 0.05 9.60
CA GLY A 551 18.63 -0.32 10.71
C GLY A 551 17.57 -1.38 10.35
N ALA A 552 17.33 -1.62 9.07
CA ALA A 552 16.39 -2.62 8.58
C ALA A 552 17.01 -4.02 8.36
N GLU A 553 18.32 -4.16 8.52
CA GLU A 553 19.10 -5.33 8.16
C GLU A 553 19.67 -6.10 9.37
N TYR A 554 19.03 -6.03 10.53
CA TYR A 554 19.31 -6.89 11.67
C TYR A 554 18.02 -7.34 12.32
N THR A 555 18.09 -8.35 13.19
CA THR A 555 16.95 -8.86 13.95
C THR A 555 17.25 -8.82 15.46
N ASP A 556 16.44 -9.46 16.24
CA ASP A 556 16.43 -9.50 17.70
C ASP A 556 15.82 -8.24 18.33
N THR A 557 14.66 -7.84 17.80
CA THR A 557 13.89 -6.68 18.27
C THR A 557 12.39 -6.99 18.33
N ILE A 558 11.64 -6.16 19.03
CA ILE A 558 10.18 -6.24 19.16
C ILE A 558 9.56 -5.46 18.00
N LEU A 559 8.55 -6.05 17.34
CA LEU A 559 7.78 -5.43 16.26
C LEU A 559 6.35 -5.04 16.63
N ASP A 560 5.77 -5.69 17.65
CA ASP A 560 4.40 -5.41 18.08
C ASP A 560 4.25 -5.53 19.60
N ILE A 561 3.46 -4.60 20.17
CA ILE A 561 3.11 -4.60 21.60
C ILE A 561 1.62 -4.28 21.73
N GLU A 562 0.82 -5.23 22.16
CA GLU A 562 -0.62 -5.05 22.33
C GLU A 562 -1.10 -5.46 23.74
N GLY A 563 -1.83 -4.57 24.41
CA GLY A 563 -2.48 -4.83 25.68
C GLY A 563 -3.90 -5.38 25.51
N ALA A 564 -4.26 -6.38 26.30
CA ALA A 564 -5.62 -6.93 26.27
C ALA A 564 -6.63 -5.96 26.93
N GLN A 565 -7.71 -5.61 26.23
CA GLN A 565 -8.75 -4.71 26.77
C GLN A 565 -9.53 -5.32 27.92
N VAL A 566 -9.69 -6.64 27.92
CA VAL A 566 -10.52 -7.38 28.91
C VAL A 566 -9.71 -7.93 30.10
N SER A 567 -8.41 -7.69 30.13
CA SER A 567 -7.52 -8.26 31.16
C SER A 567 -6.38 -7.30 31.49
N ARG A 568 -6.50 -6.63 32.64
CA ARG A 568 -5.48 -5.69 33.11
C ARG A 568 -4.16 -6.40 33.36
N GLY A 569 -3.05 -5.84 32.87
CA GLY A 569 -1.71 -6.39 33.02
C GLY A 569 -1.34 -7.46 32.00
N GLU A 570 -2.25 -7.84 31.11
CA GLU A 570 -1.99 -8.77 30.03
C GLU A 570 -1.43 -8.00 28.82
N ILE A 571 -0.15 -8.28 28.45
CA ILE A 571 0.57 -7.65 27.34
C ILE A 571 1.16 -8.76 26.46
N TRP A 572 0.88 -8.70 25.18
CA TRP A 572 1.41 -9.56 24.14
C TRP A 572 2.47 -8.85 23.34
N VAL A 573 3.52 -9.55 22.94
CA VAL A 573 4.64 -9.01 22.17
C VAL A 573 5.00 -9.99 21.06
N GLY A 574 5.17 -9.44 19.85
CA GLY A 574 5.75 -10.12 18.69
C GLY A 574 7.16 -9.62 18.41
N THR A 575 8.08 -10.53 18.03
CA THR A 575 9.47 -10.18 17.70
C THR A 575 9.80 -10.51 16.25
N ASP A 576 10.84 -9.88 15.71
CA ASP A 576 11.34 -10.09 14.33
C ASP A 576 12.24 -11.34 14.19
N ASP A 577 12.48 -12.03 15.28
CA ASP A 577 13.29 -13.26 15.37
C ASP A 577 12.49 -14.49 15.78
N GLY A 578 11.17 -14.45 15.55
CA GLY A 578 10.29 -15.60 15.63
C GLY A 578 9.75 -15.93 17.01
N PHE A 579 9.59 -14.96 17.93
CA PHE A 579 8.98 -15.18 19.23
C PHE A 579 7.65 -14.45 19.41
N VAL A 580 6.74 -15.10 20.16
CA VAL A 580 5.58 -14.48 20.81
C VAL A 580 5.78 -14.56 22.31
N GLN A 581 5.75 -13.42 22.98
CA GLN A 581 5.96 -13.31 24.42
C GLN A 581 4.70 -12.77 25.10
N LEU A 582 4.45 -13.20 26.33
CA LEU A 582 3.28 -12.83 27.10
C LEU A 582 3.65 -12.53 28.56
N THR A 583 3.15 -11.41 29.07
CA THR A 583 3.00 -11.19 30.52
C THR A 583 1.53 -11.08 30.89
N ARG A 584 1.17 -11.45 32.12
CA ARG A 584 -0.20 -11.32 32.66
C ARG A 584 -0.26 -10.51 33.95
N ASP A 585 0.87 -9.92 34.33
CA ASP A 585 1.04 -9.20 35.59
C ASP A 585 1.76 -7.83 35.39
N GLY A 586 1.62 -7.26 34.17
CA GLY A 586 2.12 -5.94 33.85
C GLY A 586 3.63 -5.87 33.65
N GLY A 587 4.27 -6.99 33.31
CA GLY A 587 5.68 -7.07 33.02
C GLY A 587 6.54 -7.69 34.14
N ALA A 588 5.93 -8.10 35.29
CA ALA A 588 6.70 -8.73 36.36
C ALA A 588 7.25 -10.11 35.98
N HIS A 589 6.49 -10.88 35.19
CA HIS A 589 6.92 -12.18 34.66
C HIS A 589 6.55 -12.28 33.19
N TRP A 590 7.47 -12.79 32.37
CA TRP A 590 7.28 -13.01 30.95
C TRP A 590 7.42 -14.50 30.60
N LYS A 591 6.64 -14.95 29.63
CA LYS A 591 6.65 -16.32 29.15
C LYS A 591 6.67 -16.31 27.62
N ASN A 592 7.57 -17.10 27.04
CA ASN A 592 7.53 -17.43 25.63
C ASN A 592 6.36 -18.37 25.35
N VAL A 593 5.47 -17.94 24.47
CA VAL A 593 4.24 -18.64 24.08
C VAL A 593 4.13 -18.80 22.57
N THR A 594 5.25 -18.82 21.86
CA THR A 594 5.33 -18.92 20.40
C THR A 594 4.53 -20.11 19.87
N PRO A 595 3.74 -19.93 18.80
CA PRO A 595 3.00 -21.01 18.16
C PRO A 595 3.93 -22.14 17.67
N PRO A 596 3.54 -23.41 17.86
CA PRO A 596 4.28 -24.53 17.27
C PRO A 596 4.30 -24.45 15.75
N GLY A 597 5.46 -24.67 15.16
CA GLY A 597 5.65 -24.62 13.72
C GLY A 597 5.83 -23.22 13.13
N ALA A 598 5.98 -22.19 13.96
CA ALA A 598 6.45 -20.87 13.52
C ALA A 598 7.88 -20.97 12.97
N ASN A 599 8.18 -20.15 11.97
CA ASN A 599 9.51 -20.06 11.39
C ASN A 599 10.46 -19.40 12.42
N PRO A 600 11.58 -20.01 12.77
CA PRO A 600 12.46 -19.46 13.80
C PRO A 600 13.10 -18.10 13.43
N ASN A 601 13.00 -17.69 12.18
CA ASN A 601 13.49 -16.41 11.68
C ASN A 601 12.37 -15.60 11.00
N GLY A 602 11.11 -15.98 11.25
CA GLY A 602 9.94 -15.22 10.79
C GLY A 602 9.69 -14.02 11.71
N ARG A 603 8.96 -13.05 11.20
CA ARG A 603 8.63 -11.79 11.87
C ARG A 603 7.19 -11.85 12.37
N PHE A 604 6.96 -11.81 13.69
CA PHE A 604 5.62 -11.65 14.23
C PHE A 604 5.18 -10.18 14.11
N GLU A 605 4.61 -9.85 12.97
CA GLU A 605 4.15 -8.50 12.61
C GLU A 605 2.96 -8.02 13.45
N THR A 606 2.13 -8.95 13.91
CA THR A 606 0.97 -8.63 14.76
C THR A 606 0.66 -9.76 15.73
N VAL A 607 0.46 -9.41 16.99
CA VAL A 607 -0.08 -10.29 18.02
C VAL A 607 -1.27 -9.59 18.69
N ALA A 608 -2.48 -9.88 18.24
CA ALA A 608 -3.70 -9.16 18.60
C ALA A 608 -4.55 -9.93 19.62
N PRO A 609 -4.57 -9.55 20.91
CA PRO A 609 -5.50 -10.10 21.89
C PRO A 609 -6.95 -9.72 21.54
N SER A 610 -7.88 -10.65 21.79
CA SER A 610 -9.30 -10.39 21.60
C SER A 610 -9.79 -9.28 22.55
N PRO A 611 -10.50 -8.26 22.02
CA PRO A 611 -11.12 -7.24 22.87
C PRO A 611 -12.34 -7.75 23.64
N LEU A 612 -12.80 -8.98 23.39
CA LEU A 612 -14.04 -9.56 23.94
C LEU A 612 -13.80 -10.79 24.79
N GLU A 613 -12.73 -11.57 24.56
CA GLU A 613 -12.52 -12.87 25.18
C GLU A 613 -11.14 -12.93 25.87
N ARG A 614 -11.10 -13.18 27.17
CA ARG A 614 -9.84 -13.34 27.93
C ARG A 614 -9.05 -14.55 27.45
N GLY A 615 -7.72 -14.40 27.36
CA GLY A 615 -6.82 -15.47 26.96
C GLY A 615 -6.90 -15.86 25.50
N THR A 616 -7.75 -15.20 24.72
CA THR A 616 -7.83 -15.37 23.28
C THR A 616 -6.95 -14.32 22.59
N ALA A 617 -6.05 -14.78 21.73
CA ALA A 617 -5.21 -13.93 20.91
C ALA A 617 -4.97 -14.55 19.53
N TYR A 618 -4.66 -13.71 18.59
CA TYR A 618 -4.31 -14.07 17.22
C TYR A 618 -2.88 -13.62 16.95
N ALA A 619 -2.11 -14.41 16.22
CA ALA A 619 -0.75 -14.08 15.82
C ALA A 619 -0.57 -14.29 14.32
N VAL A 620 0.16 -13.40 13.68
CA VAL A 620 0.54 -13.46 12.28
C VAL A 620 2.04 -13.34 12.17
N GLU A 621 2.64 -14.23 11.37
CA GLU A 621 4.05 -14.23 11.05
C GLU A 621 4.26 -13.95 9.55
N ASP A 622 5.17 -13.05 9.23
CA ASP A 622 5.75 -12.90 7.91
C ASP A 622 7.09 -13.62 7.85
N ALA A 623 7.13 -14.71 7.10
CA ALA A 623 8.33 -15.50 6.88
C ALA A 623 8.93 -15.35 5.48
N ASN A 624 8.36 -14.44 4.65
CA ASN A 624 8.73 -14.25 3.25
C ASN A 624 10.23 -14.00 3.06
N ALA A 625 10.83 -13.14 3.88
CA ALA A 625 12.26 -12.83 3.80
C ALA A 625 13.20 -14.02 4.16
N THR A 626 12.65 -15.12 4.66
CA THR A 626 13.37 -16.38 4.85
C THR A 626 13.27 -17.31 3.64
N GLY A 627 12.52 -16.93 2.61
CA GLY A 627 12.18 -17.73 1.44
C GLY A 627 10.89 -18.56 1.63
N ASP A 628 10.15 -18.35 2.70
CA ASP A 628 8.87 -19.00 2.98
C ASP A 628 7.72 -18.01 2.69
N GLY A 629 7.13 -18.09 1.52
CA GLY A 629 6.02 -17.26 1.06
C GLY A 629 4.63 -17.77 1.46
N ALA A 630 4.54 -18.82 2.29
CA ALA A 630 3.27 -19.35 2.73
C ALA A 630 2.57 -18.43 3.76
N PRO A 631 1.24 -18.48 3.87
CA PRO A 631 0.54 -17.77 4.94
C PRO A 631 0.76 -18.45 6.31
N HIS A 632 1.02 -17.62 7.32
CA HIS A 632 1.24 -18.06 8.70
C HIS A 632 0.36 -17.26 9.67
N ALA A 633 -0.67 -17.89 10.22
CA ALA A 633 -1.57 -17.28 11.19
C ALA A 633 -2.11 -18.32 12.18
N TRP A 634 -2.25 -17.91 13.44
CA TRP A 634 -2.72 -18.79 14.52
C TRP A 634 -3.70 -18.08 15.45
N VAL A 635 -4.48 -18.89 16.16
CA VAL A 635 -5.33 -18.44 17.27
C VAL A 635 -5.06 -19.29 18.51
N THR A 636 -4.95 -18.65 19.66
CA THR A 636 -5.00 -19.28 21.01
C THR A 636 -6.26 -18.84 21.73
N ARG A 637 -6.72 -19.66 22.71
CA ARG A 637 -7.83 -19.33 23.61
C ARG A 637 -7.50 -19.59 25.09
N ASP A 638 -6.24 -19.82 25.38
CA ASP A 638 -5.73 -20.21 26.70
C ASP A 638 -4.36 -19.58 26.99
N TYR A 639 -4.21 -18.30 26.63
CA TYR A 639 -2.98 -17.55 26.91
C TYR A 639 -1.73 -18.14 26.24
N GLY A 640 -1.87 -18.68 25.04
CA GLY A 640 -0.77 -19.26 24.27
C GLY A 640 -0.29 -20.64 24.77
N ALA A 641 -1.08 -21.32 25.63
CA ALA A 641 -0.77 -22.69 26.02
C ALA A 641 -0.96 -23.68 24.85
N HIS A 642 -1.96 -23.42 24.03
CA HIS A 642 -2.22 -24.14 22.78
C HIS A 642 -2.56 -23.14 21.66
N TRP A 643 -2.05 -23.43 20.46
CA TRP A 643 -2.32 -22.67 19.27
C TRP A 643 -2.93 -23.55 18.16
N ARG A 644 -3.82 -22.99 17.38
CA ARG A 644 -4.40 -23.61 16.19
C ARG A 644 -4.07 -22.75 14.98
N SER A 645 -3.47 -23.33 13.94
CA SER A 645 -3.29 -22.65 12.65
C SER A 645 -4.64 -22.34 12.02
N ILE A 646 -4.74 -21.16 11.41
CA ILE A 646 -5.97 -20.62 10.82
C ILE A 646 -5.80 -20.18 9.35
N VAL A 647 -4.89 -20.80 8.62
CA VAL A 647 -4.59 -20.46 7.21
C VAL A 647 -5.37 -21.28 6.19
N ASN A 648 -6.24 -22.17 6.64
CA ASN A 648 -6.99 -23.06 5.76
C ASN A 648 -7.88 -22.28 4.77
N GLY A 649 -7.71 -22.56 3.47
CA GLY A 649 -8.46 -21.92 2.39
C GLY A 649 -7.84 -20.61 1.86
N LEU A 650 -6.71 -20.17 2.41
CA LEU A 650 -5.90 -19.11 1.80
C LEU A 650 -5.04 -19.67 0.66
N PRO A 651 -4.69 -18.87 -0.36
CA PRO A 651 -3.72 -19.23 -1.38
C PRO A 651 -2.37 -19.61 -0.73
N PRO A 652 -1.65 -20.62 -1.25
CA PRO A 652 -0.47 -21.17 -0.59
C PRO A 652 0.78 -20.28 -0.65
N ASP A 653 0.79 -19.29 -1.54
CA ASP A 653 1.87 -18.34 -1.76
C ASP A 653 1.47 -16.89 -1.37
N LEU A 654 0.45 -16.75 -0.55
CA LEU A 654 -0.07 -15.47 -0.07
C LEU A 654 0.36 -15.25 1.39
N TRP A 655 1.52 -14.64 1.61
CA TRP A 655 1.96 -14.37 2.98
C TRP A 655 1.11 -13.33 3.71
N THR A 656 1.06 -13.48 5.01
CA THR A 656 0.22 -12.72 5.93
C THR A 656 1.01 -11.56 6.54
N ARG A 657 0.32 -10.41 6.79
CA ARG A 657 0.91 -9.18 7.28
C ARG A 657 0.33 -8.71 8.61
N SER A 658 -0.99 -8.73 8.74
CA SER A 658 -1.68 -8.18 9.90
C SER A 658 -2.93 -8.97 10.24
N ILE A 659 -3.36 -8.91 11.51
CA ILE A 659 -4.60 -9.57 11.94
C ILE A 659 -5.30 -8.72 13.00
N ARG A 660 -6.63 -8.64 12.92
CA ARG A 660 -7.41 -7.91 13.91
C ARG A 660 -8.71 -8.67 14.23
N PRO A 661 -8.92 -9.11 15.48
CA PRO A 661 -10.22 -9.57 15.93
C PRO A 661 -11.23 -8.40 16.03
N ASP A 662 -12.47 -8.68 15.69
CA ASP A 662 -13.53 -7.67 15.72
C ASP A 662 -13.88 -7.28 17.18
N ASN A 663 -14.31 -6.02 17.34
CA ASN A 663 -14.64 -5.45 18.66
C ASN A 663 -16.07 -5.68 19.12
N ARG A 664 -16.94 -6.35 18.32
CA ARG A 664 -18.35 -6.68 18.64
C ARG A 664 -18.69 -8.13 18.42
N ASN A 665 -18.10 -8.75 17.39
CA ASN A 665 -18.36 -10.14 17.04
C ASN A 665 -17.12 -11.01 17.31
N PRO A 666 -17.10 -11.82 18.38
CA PRO A 666 -15.92 -12.60 18.75
C PRO A 666 -15.56 -13.70 17.74
N ALA A 667 -16.43 -13.99 16.77
CA ALA A 667 -16.16 -14.93 15.71
C ALA A 667 -15.58 -14.27 14.44
N LEU A 668 -15.71 -12.94 14.31
CA LEU A 668 -15.24 -12.18 13.17
C LEU A 668 -13.77 -11.76 13.38
N VAL A 669 -12.97 -12.05 12.39
CA VAL A 669 -11.54 -11.72 12.36
C VAL A 669 -11.17 -11.21 10.98
N TYR A 670 -10.37 -10.15 10.91
CA TYR A 670 -9.82 -9.59 9.68
C TYR A 670 -8.35 -9.98 9.56
N LEU A 671 -7.94 -10.38 8.36
CA LEU A 671 -6.57 -10.78 8.04
C LEU A 671 -6.05 -9.97 6.86
N GLY A 672 -5.03 -9.18 7.09
CA GLY A 672 -4.27 -8.48 6.07
C GLY A 672 -3.19 -9.38 5.47
N THR A 673 -3.13 -9.37 4.16
CA THR A 673 -2.16 -10.15 3.38
C THR A 673 -1.43 -9.25 2.40
N GLU A 674 -0.48 -9.80 1.68
CA GLU A 674 0.26 -9.06 0.65
C GLU A 674 -0.62 -8.56 -0.51
N GLN A 675 -1.79 -9.15 -0.73
CA GLN A 675 -2.66 -8.80 -1.87
C GLN A 675 -4.09 -8.44 -1.46
N GLY A 676 -4.29 -7.96 -0.25
CA GLY A 676 -5.59 -7.49 0.19
C GLY A 676 -6.06 -8.04 1.54
N LEU A 677 -7.30 -7.69 1.87
CA LEU A 677 -7.94 -8.05 3.13
C LEU A 677 -8.83 -9.27 3.00
N TRP A 678 -8.82 -10.11 4.03
CA TRP A 678 -9.69 -11.27 4.20
C TRP A 678 -10.48 -11.16 5.50
N ALA A 679 -11.66 -11.76 5.53
CA ALA A 679 -12.49 -11.85 6.74
C ALA A 679 -12.92 -13.29 7.00
N SER A 680 -12.98 -13.66 8.27
CA SER A 680 -13.49 -14.96 8.75
C SER A 680 -14.59 -14.72 9.78
N TYR A 681 -15.69 -15.45 9.69
CA TYR A 681 -16.82 -15.42 10.64
C TYR A 681 -16.82 -16.62 11.61
N ASP A 682 -15.75 -17.38 11.64
CA ASP A 682 -15.59 -18.59 12.47
C ASP A 682 -14.20 -18.70 13.11
N ARG A 683 -13.63 -17.55 13.47
CA ARG A 683 -12.31 -17.45 14.13
C ARG A 683 -11.18 -18.04 13.29
N GLY A 684 -11.18 -17.77 11.99
CA GLY A 684 -10.16 -18.23 11.06
C GLY A 684 -10.35 -19.68 10.59
N GLY A 685 -11.55 -20.26 10.74
CA GLY A 685 -11.86 -21.58 10.15
C GLY A 685 -11.99 -21.54 8.63
N HIS A 686 -12.62 -20.47 8.11
CA HIS A 686 -12.78 -20.20 6.69
C HIS A 686 -12.58 -18.74 6.40
N TRP A 687 -11.93 -18.43 5.29
CA TRP A 687 -11.61 -17.07 4.86
C TRP A 687 -12.35 -16.68 3.59
N ARG A 688 -12.71 -15.40 3.48
CA ARG A 688 -13.28 -14.77 2.29
C ARG A 688 -12.59 -13.46 2.03
N SER A 689 -12.26 -13.20 0.77
CA SER A 689 -11.73 -11.89 0.38
C SER A 689 -12.74 -10.79 0.69
N LEU A 690 -12.25 -9.71 1.29
CA LEU A 690 -12.98 -8.48 1.57
C LEU A 690 -12.40 -7.30 0.79
N ARG A 691 -11.70 -7.58 -0.31
CA ARG A 691 -11.09 -6.56 -1.16
C ARG A 691 -12.14 -5.64 -1.81
N ASN A 692 -13.27 -6.19 -2.22
CA ASN A 692 -14.38 -5.49 -2.88
C ASN A 692 -13.87 -4.59 -4.03
N ASN A 693 -13.98 -3.26 -3.91
CA ASN A 693 -13.49 -2.27 -4.89
C ASN A 693 -12.05 -1.80 -4.65
N MET A 694 -11.35 -2.33 -3.64
CA MET A 694 -9.95 -1.97 -3.38
C MET A 694 -9.01 -2.70 -4.35
N PRO A 695 -7.97 -2.05 -4.89
CA PRO A 695 -6.96 -2.73 -5.72
C PRO A 695 -6.19 -3.79 -4.92
N ALA A 696 -5.41 -4.61 -5.62
CA ALA A 696 -4.47 -5.51 -4.96
C ALA A 696 -3.34 -4.69 -4.33
N VAL A 697 -3.22 -4.76 -3.01
CA VAL A 697 -2.24 -4.02 -2.24
C VAL A 697 -1.96 -4.72 -0.92
N SER A 698 -0.74 -4.60 -0.40
CA SER A 698 -0.34 -5.14 0.90
C SER A 698 -1.05 -4.39 2.05
N ILE A 699 -1.67 -5.16 2.97
CA ILE A 699 -2.38 -4.61 4.15
C ILE A 699 -1.51 -4.76 5.39
N ARG A 700 -0.81 -3.70 5.75
CA ARG A 700 0.18 -3.70 6.83
C ARG A 700 -0.42 -3.57 8.23
N ASP A 701 -1.49 -2.80 8.39
CA ASP A 701 -2.19 -2.68 9.67
C ASP A 701 -3.70 -2.53 9.48
N ILE A 702 -4.44 -2.99 10.49
CA ILE A 702 -5.91 -3.00 10.53
C ILE A 702 -6.35 -2.43 11.87
N ARG A 703 -7.13 -1.34 11.86
CA ARG A 703 -7.69 -0.74 13.07
C ARG A 703 -9.20 -0.54 12.94
N ILE A 704 -9.91 -0.68 14.05
CA ILE A 704 -11.35 -0.40 14.13
C ILE A 704 -11.54 0.83 15.00
N GLN A 705 -12.16 1.87 14.45
CA GLN A 705 -12.52 3.07 15.21
C GLN A 705 -13.83 2.81 15.98
N PRO A 706 -13.81 2.76 17.34
CA PRO A 706 -14.92 2.20 18.10
C PRO A 706 -16.17 3.11 18.20
N GLN A 707 -16.02 4.43 17.94
CA GLN A 707 -17.18 5.38 18.02
C GLN A 707 -17.99 5.39 16.74
N PHE A 708 -17.34 5.15 15.60
CA PHE A 708 -17.94 5.20 14.27
C PHE A 708 -18.15 3.81 13.66
N ASP A 709 -17.58 2.78 14.26
CA ASP A 709 -17.54 1.42 13.72
C ASP A 709 -16.93 1.43 12.29
N ASP A 710 -15.87 2.20 12.09
CA ASP A 710 -15.12 2.26 10.82
C ASP A 710 -13.93 1.32 10.88
N LEU A 711 -13.70 0.57 9.80
CA LEU A 711 -12.51 -0.26 9.61
C LEU A 711 -11.50 0.50 8.77
N VAL A 712 -10.31 0.74 9.33
CA VAL A 712 -9.26 1.54 8.72
C VAL A 712 -8.05 0.68 8.44
N LEU A 713 -7.49 0.79 7.24
CA LEU A 713 -6.35 0.01 6.76
C LEU A 713 -5.18 0.92 6.43
N ALA A 714 -3.99 0.54 6.92
CA ALA A 714 -2.72 0.99 6.38
C ALA A 714 -2.33 0.09 5.21
N THR A 715 -2.17 0.65 4.01
CA THR A 715 -1.73 -0.10 2.83
C THR A 715 -0.32 0.32 2.42
N HIS A 716 0.44 -0.63 1.90
CA HIS A 716 1.81 -0.36 1.46
C HIS A 716 1.84 -0.11 -0.05
N GLY A 717 1.42 1.10 -0.46
CA GLY A 717 1.41 1.52 -1.86
C GLY A 717 0.12 2.18 -2.37
N ARG A 718 -0.96 2.20 -1.56
CA ARG A 718 -2.23 2.87 -1.92
C ARG A 718 -2.80 3.68 -0.75
N SER A 719 -1.94 4.29 0.05
CA SER A 719 -2.31 5.15 1.17
C SER A 719 -3.27 4.47 2.17
N ILE A 720 -4.20 5.21 2.76
CA ILE A 720 -5.13 4.73 3.79
C ILE A 720 -6.51 4.50 3.18
N TRP A 721 -7.14 3.37 3.55
CA TRP A 721 -8.50 3.02 3.13
C TRP A 721 -9.41 2.86 4.32
N VAL A 722 -10.68 3.27 4.16
CA VAL A 722 -11.70 3.21 5.21
C VAL A 722 -12.95 2.51 4.68
N MET A 723 -13.46 1.54 5.43
CA MET A 723 -14.83 1.03 5.26
C MET A 723 -15.69 1.65 6.34
N ASP A 724 -16.53 2.59 5.94
CA ASP A 724 -17.40 3.35 6.84
C ASP A 724 -18.55 2.48 7.35
N ASP A 725 -18.77 2.45 8.66
CA ASP A 725 -19.82 1.74 9.36
C ASP A 725 -19.90 0.23 9.02
N ILE A 726 -19.00 -0.55 9.65
CA ILE A 726 -18.91 -2.01 9.46
C ILE A 726 -19.95 -2.81 10.26
N ARG A 727 -20.89 -2.17 10.98
CA ARG A 727 -21.91 -2.89 11.73
C ARG A 727 -22.66 -3.92 10.88
N PRO A 728 -23.04 -3.62 9.62
CA PRO A 728 -23.64 -4.63 8.74
C PRO A 728 -22.73 -5.82 8.45
N LEU A 729 -21.41 -5.64 8.48
CA LEU A 729 -20.45 -6.73 8.35
C LEU A 729 -20.42 -7.56 9.65
N GLN A 730 -20.40 -6.90 10.82
CA GLN A 730 -20.37 -7.56 12.13
C GLN A 730 -21.61 -8.42 12.39
N GLU A 731 -22.77 -8.02 11.87
CA GLU A 731 -24.08 -8.66 12.05
C GLU A 731 -24.51 -9.49 10.80
N ALA A 732 -23.64 -9.65 9.79
CA ALA A 732 -24.00 -10.32 8.54
C ALA A 732 -24.52 -11.77 8.74
N PRO A 733 -23.96 -12.63 9.62
CA PRO A 733 -24.47 -13.97 9.84
C PRO A 733 -25.92 -13.97 10.34
N GLN A 734 -26.27 -13.03 11.24
CA GLN A 734 -27.62 -12.88 11.78
C GLN A 734 -28.60 -12.42 10.69
N ALA A 735 -28.19 -11.47 9.84
CA ALA A 735 -28.99 -10.97 8.74
C ALA A 735 -29.28 -12.06 7.70
N VAL A 736 -28.28 -12.86 7.34
CA VAL A 736 -28.41 -13.99 6.42
C VAL A 736 -29.36 -15.04 6.99
N ALA A 737 -29.21 -15.40 8.26
CA ALA A 737 -30.09 -16.35 8.94
C ALA A 737 -31.56 -15.86 9.03
N ALA A 738 -31.77 -14.57 9.21
CA ALA A 738 -33.10 -13.96 9.30
C ALA A 738 -33.78 -13.77 7.93
N GLY A 739 -33.04 -13.81 6.83
CA GLY A 739 -33.50 -13.58 5.44
C GLY A 739 -33.87 -12.12 5.13
N ALA A 740 -34.15 -11.28 6.14
CA ALA A 740 -34.31 -9.83 6.02
C ALA A 740 -34.01 -9.17 7.37
N MET A 741 -33.34 -8.02 7.34
CA MET A 741 -32.93 -7.28 8.54
C MET A 741 -32.71 -5.80 8.20
N LEU A 742 -33.12 -4.89 9.10
CA LEU A 742 -32.66 -3.50 9.10
C LEU A 742 -31.61 -3.34 10.20
N PHE A 743 -30.39 -2.98 9.83
CA PHE A 743 -29.33 -2.72 10.80
C PHE A 743 -29.60 -1.41 11.55
N ALA A 744 -29.11 -1.32 12.77
CA ALA A 744 -29.25 -0.09 13.55
C ALA A 744 -28.32 0.99 12.95
N PRO A 745 -28.86 2.12 12.44
CA PRO A 745 -28.02 3.19 11.93
C PRO A 745 -27.15 3.77 13.05
N ARG A 746 -25.91 4.14 12.71
CA ARG A 746 -25.00 4.78 13.67
C ARG A 746 -25.49 6.18 14.04
N THR A 747 -25.04 6.72 15.18
CA THR A 747 -25.16 8.15 15.47
C THR A 747 -24.42 8.92 14.37
N SER A 748 -25.13 9.87 13.75
CA SER A 748 -24.55 10.69 12.68
C SER A 748 -24.53 12.16 13.08
N TYR A 749 -23.61 12.91 12.50
CA TYR A 749 -23.40 14.31 12.83
C TYR A 749 -23.78 15.19 11.64
N GLU A 750 -24.54 16.22 11.90
CA GLU A 750 -24.91 17.25 10.94
C GLU A 750 -23.79 18.29 10.89
N TYR A 751 -22.71 17.93 10.16
CA TYR A 751 -21.55 18.80 10.04
C TYR A 751 -21.85 20.06 9.21
N ASN A 752 -21.27 21.17 9.61
CA ASN A 752 -21.26 22.42 8.85
C ASN A 752 -20.19 22.34 7.75
N LEU A 753 -20.56 21.77 6.60
CA LEU A 753 -19.63 21.63 5.50
C LEU A 753 -19.31 22.99 4.89
N THR A 754 -18.04 23.25 4.66
CA THR A 754 -17.56 24.36 3.84
C THR A 754 -17.57 23.94 2.37
N ASN A 755 -17.77 24.91 1.48
CA ASN A 755 -17.66 24.69 0.04
C ASN A 755 -16.56 25.60 -0.51
N ASN A 756 -15.33 25.12 -0.40
CA ASN A 756 -14.14 25.87 -0.85
C ASN A 756 -13.81 25.63 -2.34
N THR A 757 -14.75 25.09 -3.11
CA THR A 757 -14.52 24.72 -4.52
C THR A 757 -14.33 25.91 -5.45
N GLU A 758 -14.64 27.14 -5.02
CA GLU A 758 -14.39 28.34 -5.81
C GLU A 758 -12.92 28.80 -5.65
N GLY A 759 -12.06 28.36 -6.56
CA GLY A 759 -10.71 28.87 -6.71
C GLY A 759 -9.57 28.06 -6.10
N ILE A 760 -9.83 26.94 -5.47
CA ILE A 760 -8.79 26.02 -5.03
C ILE A 760 -8.80 24.81 -5.96
N TYR A 761 -7.94 24.84 -6.96
CA TYR A 761 -7.60 23.66 -7.73
C TYR A 761 -6.74 22.75 -6.85
N THR A 762 -7.36 21.76 -6.21
CA THR A 762 -6.63 20.70 -5.56
C THR A 762 -6.35 19.62 -6.58
N ASN A 763 -5.09 19.30 -6.79
CA ASN A 763 -4.71 18.21 -7.69
C ASN A 763 -5.22 16.85 -7.18
N TYR A 764 -5.62 16.77 -5.91
CA TYR A 764 -6.14 15.57 -5.27
C TYR A 764 -7.12 15.92 -4.14
N ALA A 765 -8.23 15.19 -4.12
CA ALA A 765 -9.19 15.20 -3.00
C ALA A 765 -9.77 13.78 -2.83
N ALA A 766 -9.49 13.14 -1.71
CA ALA A 766 -10.11 11.88 -1.34
C ALA A 766 -11.59 12.09 -0.99
N ALA A 767 -12.45 11.19 -1.45
CA ALA A 767 -13.88 11.31 -1.22
C ALA A 767 -14.23 11.27 0.28
N ASN A 768 -15.09 12.18 0.73
CA ASN A 768 -15.74 12.04 2.02
C ASN A 768 -16.72 10.86 2.04
N PRO A 769 -17.06 10.28 3.21
CA PRO A 769 -18.23 9.44 3.30
C PRO A 769 -19.48 10.22 2.85
N PRO A 770 -20.47 9.57 2.23
CA PRO A 770 -21.69 10.25 1.82
C PRO A 770 -22.33 11.01 3.00
N TYR A 771 -22.60 12.31 2.81
CA TYR A 771 -23.13 13.18 3.86
C TYR A 771 -24.54 12.77 4.30
N GLY A 772 -24.69 12.35 5.55
CA GLY A 772 -25.98 11.94 6.09
C GLY A 772 -25.91 10.72 7.02
N VAL A 773 -27.07 10.12 7.23
CA VAL A 773 -27.24 8.89 8.01
C VAL A 773 -27.23 7.69 7.08
N PRO A 774 -26.24 6.80 7.15
CA PRO A 774 -26.26 5.55 6.40
C PRO A 774 -27.34 4.61 6.98
N ILE A 775 -28.28 4.20 6.14
CA ILE A 775 -29.33 3.26 6.50
C ILE A 775 -29.10 2.01 5.67
N THR A 776 -28.67 0.95 6.34
CA THR A 776 -28.34 -0.33 5.71
C THR A 776 -29.37 -1.38 6.09
N TYR A 777 -29.80 -2.17 5.10
CA TYR A 777 -30.70 -3.31 5.31
C TYR A 777 -30.25 -4.49 4.44
N TYR A 778 -30.63 -5.67 4.88
CA TYR A 778 -30.39 -6.92 4.18
C TYR A 778 -31.70 -7.52 3.69
N GLN A 779 -31.71 -8.03 2.48
CA GLN A 779 -32.79 -8.88 1.96
C GLN A 779 -32.18 -10.03 1.14
N ALA A 780 -32.63 -11.26 1.43
CA ALA A 780 -32.10 -12.45 0.74
C ALA A 780 -32.48 -12.46 -0.75
N THR A 781 -33.63 -11.90 -1.10
CA THR A 781 -34.14 -11.80 -2.47
C THR A 781 -34.73 -10.41 -2.72
N PRO A 782 -34.57 -9.85 -3.93
CA PRO A 782 -35.26 -8.62 -4.31
C PRO A 782 -36.78 -8.76 -4.21
N GLN A 783 -37.46 -7.65 -3.91
CA GLN A 783 -38.92 -7.57 -3.92
C GLN A 783 -39.42 -7.19 -5.32
N ALA A 784 -40.74 -7.26 -5.54
CA ALA A 784 -41.37 -6.80 -6.80
C ALA A 784 -41.13 -5.31 -7.02
N ASP A 785 -41.30 -4.51 -5.97
CA ASP A 785 -41.06 -3.06 -5.97
C ASP A 785 -39.90 -2.72 -5.04
N ALA A 786 -39.20 -1.63 -5.35
CA ALA A 786 -38.14 -1.12 -4.49
C ALA A 786 -38.70 -0.73 -3.11
N PRO A 787 -38.02 -1.13 -2.00
CA PRO A 787 -38.54 -0.83 -0.67
C PRO A 787 -38.52 0.68 -0.38
N THR A 788 -39.53 1.18 0.30
CA THR A 788 -39.55 2.55 0.81
C THR A 788 -38.93 2.57 2.21
N VAL A 789 -37.88 3.37 2.38
CA VAL A 789 -37.31 3.67 3.69
C VAL A 789 -37.92 4.99 4.20
N THR A 790 -38.63 4.93 5.32
CA THR A 790 -39.30 6.09 5.90
C THR A 790 -38.52 6.57 7.13
N ILE A 791 -38.16 7.83 7.15
CA ILE A 791 -37.56 8.50 8.31
C ILE A 791 -38.69 9.07 9.16
N LEU A 792 -38.65 8.77 10.46
CA LEU A 792 -39.61 9.20 11.45
C LEU A 792 -38.92 10.10 12.48
N ASP A 793 -39.63 11.14 12.97
CA ASP A 793 -39.21 11.91 14.14
C ASP A 793 -39.47 11.17 15.45
N ALA A 794 -39.10 11.76 16.57
CA ALA A 794 -39.28 11.18 17.89
C ALA A 794 -40.76 10.93 18.26
N THR A 795 -41.71 11.58 17.60
CA THR A 795 -43.15 11.44 17.81
C THR A 795 -43.79 10.42 16.86
N GLY A 796 -43.01 9.89 15.90
CA GLY A 796 -43.44 8.92 14.90
C GLY A 796 -44.04 9.52 13.63
N HIS A 797 -43.99 10.85 13.46
CA HIS A 797 -44.38 11.48 12.20
C HIS A 797 -43.31 11.26 11.10
N THR A 798 -43.78 11.10 9.88
CA THR A 798 -42.91 10.97 8.73
C THR A 798 -42.18 12.27 8.41
N VAL A 799 -40.84 12.25 8.46
CA VAL A 799 -39.97 13.35 8.07
C VAL A 799 -39.65 13.28 6.58
N ARG A 800 -39.28 12.07 6.08
CA ARG A 800 -38.98 11.84 4.68
C ARG A 800 -39.21 10.38 4.32
N ALA A 801 -39.60 10.14 3.05
CA ALA A 801 -39.64 8.82 2.45
C ALA A 801 -38.59 8.77 1.33
N LEU A 802 -37.78 7.72 1.30
CA LEU A 802 -36.70 7.48 0.34
C LEU A 802 -36.95 6.16 -0.37
N THR A 803 -36.68 6.11 -1.68
CA THR A 803 -36.66 4.84 -2.42
C THR A 803 -35.36 4.11 -2.10
N GLY A 804 -35.46 2.92 -1.55
CA GLY A 804 -34.33 2.06 -1.24
C GLY A 804 -33.80 1.31 -2.46
N GLU A 805 -32.59 0.78 -2.37
CA GLU A 805 -32.08 -0.18 -3.37
C GLU A 805 -32.83 -1.52 -3.24
N ASN A 806 -32.93 -2.25 -4.35
CA ASN A 806 -33.67 -3.53 -4.40
C ASN A 806 -32.80 -4.66 -4.95
N LYS A 807 -31.64 -4.88 -4.30
CA LYS A 807 -30.69 -5.95 -4.65
C LYS A 807 -30.75 -7.07 -3.61
N ALA A 808 -30.45 -8.30 -4.00
CA ALA A 808 -30.17 -9.38 -3.06
C ALA A 808 -28.91 -9.03 -2.24
N GLY A 809 -28.91 -9.34 -0.96
CA GLY A 809 -27.83 -9.01 -0.04
C GLY A 809 -28.02 -7.69 0.70
N GLN A 810 -26.93 -7.03 1.06
CA GLN A 810 -26.94 -5.73 1.73
C GLN A 810 -27.26 -4.61 0.75
N ASN A 811 -28.10 -3.68 1.19
CA ASN A 811 -28.47 -2.46 0.48
C ASN A 811 -28.26 -1.27 1.42
N ARG A 812 -27.72 -0.16 0.91
CA ARG A 812 -27.45 1.04 1.70
C ARG A 812 -27.97 2.27 0.99
N ILE A 813 -28.71 3.10 1.71
CA ILE A 813 -29.09 4.44 1.28
C ILE A 813 -28.60 5.43 2.33
N VAL A 814 -28.46 6.70 1.95
CA VAL A 814 -28.07 7.77 2.85
C VAL A 814 -29.18 8.80 2.93
N TRP A 815 -29.61 9.15 4.15
CA TRP A 815 -30.51 10.24 4.40
C TRP A 815 -29.71 11.49 4.78
N ASN A 816 -29.79 12.53 3.96
CA ASN A 816 -28.99 13.75 4.03
C ASN A 816 -29.52 14.80 5.04
N PHE A 817 -30.12 14.38 6.15
CA PHE A 817 -30.67 15.23 7.21
C PHE A 817 -31.80 16.20 6.78
N THR A 818 -32.45 15.98 5.63
CA THR A 818 -33.51 16.87 5.16
C THR A 818 -34.90 16.26 5.27
N ALA A 819 -35.90 17.10 5.58
CA ALA A 819 -37.31 16.76 5.47
C ALA A 819 -37.71 16.54 4.00
N SER A 820 -38.96 16.12 3.77
CA SER A 820 -39.50 15.98 2.42
C SER A 820 -39.38 17.30 1.64
N PRO A 821 -38.94 17.26 0.37
CA PRO A 821 -38.87 18.44 -0.46
C PRO A 821 -40.26 19.03 -0.74
N PRO A 822 -40.35 20.29 -1.16
CA PRO A 822 -41.61 20.84 -1.63
C PRO A 822 -42.08 20.13 -2.90
N VAL A 823 -43.39 20.15 -3.13
CA VAL A 823 -43.98 19.73 -4.42
C VAL A 823 -43.53 20.73 -5.48
N LYS A 824 -42.94 20.21 -6.56
CA LYS A 824 -42.41 21.05 -7.63
C LYS A 824 -43.33 21.13 -8.82
N TRP A 825 -43.41 22.29 -9.44
CA TRP A 825 -44.10 22.47 -10.70
C TRP A 825 -43.23 21.89 -11.86
N THR A 826 -43.76 20.88 -12.51
CA THR A 826 -43.04 20.16 -13.58
C THR A 826 -43.13 20.84 -14.94
N GLY A 827 -43.97 21.89 -15.10
CA GLY A 827 -44.15 22.63 -16.36
C GLY A 827 -43.10 23.70 -16.67
N VAL A 828 -42.11 23.92 -15.82
CA VAL A 828 -41.06 24.92 -15.99
C VAL A 828 -39.90 24.34 -16.79
N ALA A 829 -39.60 24.98 -17.94
CA ALA A 829 -38.50 24.56 -18.81
C ALA A 829 -37.09 24.79 -18.16
N ASN A 830 -36.96 25.78 -17.30
CA ASN A 830 -35.69 26.09 -16.62
C ASN A 830 -35.68 25.52 -15.21
N LYS A 831 -34.82 24.53 -14.98
CA LYS A 831 -34.67 23.84 -13.68
C LYS A 831 -34.29 24.79 -12.52
N ALA A 832 -33.64 25.92 -12.79
CA ALA A 832 -33.28 26.92 -11.78
C ALA A 832 -34.51 27.55 -11.06
N PHE A 833 -35.69 27.53 -11.70
CA PHE A 833 -36.93 28.03 -11.12
C PHE A 833 -37.87 26.97 -10.54
N GLN A 834 -37.41 25.68 -10.50
CA GLN A 834 -38.22 24.59 -9.96
C GLN A 834 -38.23 24.52 -8.43
N GLY A 835 -37.59 25.45 -7.73
CA GLY A 835 -37.42 25.41 -6.27
C GLY A 835 -36.33 24.41 -5.80
N PRO A 836 -36.08 24.33 -4.49
CA PRO A 836 -35.04 23.47 -3.93
C PRO A 836 -35.34 21.98 -4.14
N ASP A 837 -34.28 21.18 -4.37
CA ASP A 837 -34.37 19.74 -4.52
C ASP A 837 -34.59 19.03 -3.18
N ASP A 838 -34.25 19.65 -2.05
CA ASP A 838 -34.37 19.15 -0.71
C ASP A 838 -35.34 19.96 0.15
N GLY A 839 -35.86 19.31 1.19
CA GLY A 839 -36.64 19.97 2.22
C GLY A 839 -35.76 20.73 3.23
N ALA A 840 -36.40 21.26 4.28
CA ALA A 840 -35.67 21.91 5.37
C ALA A 840 -34.73 20.89 6.06
N THR A 841 -33.53 21.32 6.41
CA THR A 841 -32.60 20.56 7.25
C THR A 841 -33.25 20.35 8.62
N VAL A 842 -33.22 19.14 9.11
CA VAL A 842 -33.89 18.77 10.37
C VAL A 842 -33.12 19.27 11.59
N VAL A 843 -33.71 19.22 12.74
CA VAL A 843 -33.05 19.59 14.01
C VAL A 843 -32.40 18.36 14.61
N PRO A 844 -31.15 18.43 15.08
CA PRO A 844 -30.54 17.32 15.81
C PRO A 844 -31.41 16.76 16.91
N GLY A 845 -31.50 15.44 16.98
CA GLY A 845 -32.43 14.76 17.89
C GLY A 845 -32.55 13.26 17.67
N ALA A 846 -33.58 12.64 18.21
CA ALA A 846 -33.85 11.23 18.03
C ALA A 846 -34.77 11.00 16.81
N TYR A 847 -34.39 10.04 15.98
CA TYR A 847 -35.11 9.65 14.78
C TYR A 847 -35.23 8.12 14.68
N ALA A 848 -36.03 7.64 13.74
CA ALA A 848 -36.11 6.23 13.42
C ALA A 848 -36.19 6.02 11.90
N ALA A 849 -35.58 4.94 11.43
CA ALA A 849 -35.74 4.43 10.07
C ALA A 849 -36.72 3.26 10.11
N ARG A 850 -37.71 3.27 9.21
CA ARG A 850 -38.70 2.20 9.02
C ARG A 850 -38.65 1.71 7.59
N VAL A 851 -38.56 0.39 7.41
CA VAL A 851 -38.58 -0.26 6.08
C VAL A 851 -39.40 -1.53 6.12
N SER A 852 -40.13 -1.83 5.04
CA SER A 852 -40.83 -3.09 4.85
C SER A 852 -40.09 -3.96 3.87
N LEU A 853 -39.65 -5.14 4.31
CA LEU A 853 -38.88 -6.10 3.53
C LEU A 853 -39.60 -7.45 3.55
N ASN A 854 -39.97 -7.97 2.41
CA ASN A 854 -40.63 -9.27 2.27
C ASN A 854 -41.85 -9.43 3.18
N GLY A 855 -42.70 -8.38 3.24
CA GLY A 855 -43.94 -8.36 4.06
C GLY A 855 -43.73 -8.13 5.57
N ARG A 856 -42.48 -7.98 6.02
CA ARG A 856 -42.14 -7.68 7.43
C ARG A 856 -41.70 -6.24 7.56
N THR A 857 -42.20 -5.54 8.57
CA THR A 857 -41.79 -4.15 8.88
C THR A 857 -40.72 -4.13 9.97
N PHE A 858 -39.63 -3.42 9.68
CA PHE A 858 -38.54 -3.20 10.60
C PHE A 858 -38.43 -1.73 10.97
N VAL A 859 -38.08 -1.45 12.22
CA VAL A 859 -37.88 -0.08 12.73
C VAL A 859 -36.62 -0.07 13.59
N GLN A 860 -35.72 0.87 13.30
CA GLN A 860 -34.47 1.10 14.08
C GLN A 860 -34.38 2.57 14.46
N ARG A 861 -34.07 2.84 15.74
CA ARG A 861 -33.87 4.19 16.27
C ARG A 861 -32.39 4.59 16.15
N PHE A 862 -32.17 5.88 15.93
CA PHE A 862 -30.82 6.46 15.88
C PHE A 862 -30.85 7.93 16.35
N ALA A 863 -29.67 8.51 16.54
CA ALA A 863 -29.51 9.91 16.92
C ALA A 863 -28.84 10.71 15.79
N VAL A 864 -29.33 11.91 15.56
CA VAL A 864 -28.64 12.97 14.84
C VAL A 864 -28.11 13.96 15.87
N LYS A 865 -26.81 14.25 15.81
CA LYS A 865 -26.13 15.23 16.66
C LYS A 865 -25.72 16.45 15.84
N PRO A 866 -25.60 17.64 16.45
CA PRO A 866 -25.04 18.79 15.79
C PRO A 866 -23.53 18.56 15.53
N ASP A 867 -22.98 19.36 14.65
CA ASP A 867 -21.54 19.51 14.51
C ASP A 867 -20.91 19.79 15.89
N PRO A 868 -19.87 19.08 16.32
CA PRO A 868 -19.18 19.35 17.60
C PRO A 868 -18.64 20.76 17.74
N GLU A 869 -18.35 21.43 16.62
CA GLU A 869 -17.85 22.80 16.58
C GLU A 869 -18.97 23.84 16.32
N ALA A 870 -20.22 23.40 16.19
CA ALA A 870 -21.35 24.32 15.99
C ALA A 870 -21.51 25.28 17.17
N THR A 871 -21.61 26.55 16.87
CA THR A 871 -21.90 27.63 17.84
C THR A 871 -23.40 27.87 18.03
N GLU A 872 -24.23 27.31 17.12
CA GLU A 872 -25.66 27.46 17.13
C GLU A 872 -26.32 26.56 18.19
N THR A 873 -27.27 27.13 18.90
CA THR A 873 -28.09 26.36 19.85
C THR A 873 -29.20 25.59 19.14
N LEU A 874 -29.66 24.47 19.71
CA LEU A 874 -30.80 23.72 19.17
C LEU A 874 -32.03 24.60 18.97
N ALA A 875 -32.24 25.62 19.82
CA ALA A 875 -33.34 26.58 19.67
C ALA A 875 -33.21 27.46 18.44
N GLN A 876 -31.97 27.79 18.01
CA GLN A 876 -31.71 28.53 16.78
C GLN A 876 -31.96 27.62 15.57
N MET A 877 -31.42 26.40 15.57
CA MET A 877 -31.65 25.41 14.54
C MET A 877 -33.16 25.11 14.37
N GLN A 878 -33.92 25.01 15.48
CA GLN A 878 -35.37 24.85 15.42
C GLN A 878 -36.08 26.04 14.77
N ARG A 879 -35.63 27.27 15.01
CA ARG A 879 -36.19 28.46 14.35
C ARG A 879 -35.92 28.44 12.85
N SER A 880 -34.70 28.12 12.46
CA SER A 880 -34.32 27.97 11.06
C SER A 880 -35.14 26.89 10.34
N TYR A 881 -35.27 25.70 10.95
CA TYR A 881 -36.12 24.62 10.44
C TYR A 881 -37.58 25.11 10.21
N ASN A 882 -38.17 25.79 11.19
CA ASN A 882 -39.55 26.27 11.09
C ASN A 882 -39.74 27.27 9.95
N VAL A 883 -38.77 28.16 9.71
CA VAL A 883 -38.81 29.12 8.60
C VAL A 883 -38.70 28.38 7.25
N PHE A 884 -37.74 27.50 7.07
CA PHE A 884 -37.59 26.75 5.83
C PHE A 884 -38.74 25.79 5.56
N ALA A 885 -39.28 25.11 6.59
CA ALA A 885 -40.45 24.28 6.45
C ALA A 885 -41.72 25.10 6.07
N LYS A 886 -41.82 26.34 6.55
CA LYS A 886 -42.91 27.25 6.13
C LYS A 886 -42.74 27.66 4.66
N LEU A 887 -41.53 28.02 4.23
CA LEU A 887 -41.18 28.32 2.82
C LEU A 887 -41.53 27.16 1.91
N ASN A 888 -41.12 25.92 2.25
CA ASN A 888 -41.41 24.72 1.48
C ASN A 888 -42.94 24.48 1.32
N ARG A 889 -43.75 24.78 2.36
CA ARG A 889 -45.23 24.71 2.25
C ARG A 889 -45.78 25.76 1.30
N ILE A 890 -45.22 27.00 1.32
CA ILE A 890 -45.63 28.07 0.39
C ILE A 890 -45.29 27.64 -1.06
N TYR A 891 -44.06 27.18 -1.34
CA TYR A 891 -43.68 26.64 -2.64
C TYR A 891 -44.69 25.58 -3.10
N SER A 892 -44.96 24.56 -2.28
CA SER A 892 -45.88 23.48 -2.60
C SER A 892 -47.33 23.95 -2.83
N SER A 893 -47.71 25.11 -2.31
CA SER A 893 -49.06 25.69 -2.50
C SER A 893 -49.17 26.50 -3.77
N VAL A 894 -48.05 27.06 -4.25
CA VAL A 894 -47.99 27.83 -5.49
C VAL A 894 -47.89 26.90 -6.71
N ASP A 895 -47.23 25.77 -6.54
CA ASP A 895 -47.01 24.78 -7.60
C ASP A 895 -48.15 23.75 -7.75
N LYS A 896 -49.17 23.77 -6.88
CA LYS A 896 -50.44 23.02 -7.01
C LYS A 896 -51.45 23.79 -7.80
#